data_f5598fe13bfafcc075b47fa24457dbec
#
_entry.id   f5598fe13bfafcc075b47fa24457dbec
#
_cell.length_a   1.000
_cell.length_b   1.000
_cell.length_c   1.000
_cell.angle_alpha   90.00
_cell.angle_beta   90.00
_cell.angle_gamma   90.00
#
_symmetry.space_group_name_H-M   'P 1'
#
loop_
_entity.id
_entity.type
_entity.pdbx_description
1 polymer ?
#
loop_
_entity_poly.entity_id
_entity_poly.type
_entity_poly.pdbx_seq_one_letter_code
_entity_poly.pdbx_strand_id
1 'polypeptide(L)'
;MNKPRAGKEQARAAGAAARPAIPAPQAPSSEIAPPRKRARPASGDGKVTRAGRARALVVVESPTKARTLKKFLDRRYDVVASMGHVKDLPRSRLGVDVANGFAPRYIVIKGKAPILKELKEAAKQASSVYMATDPDREGEAISWHLSDALRAVNPAIKRIEFHEITKEAVLHALARPRELDLNLVNAQQARRILDRLVGYKLSPLLWRKVRGGLSAGRVQSVAVRLVVDREKEIEAFVPQEYWSIPAQLQKARQPFIARLVGRDGVRYGAPTDEGATVIRTRDQADAIVASLRGVPFTVGEVRRKDQFRHPSPPFTTSTLQQEANHRLGYSAARTMNVAQQLYEGVDLGAEGTVGLITYMRTDSVRVAESAQREAQEYVKKAFGASYLPDAPRVYRSRRSAQDAHEAIRPTSVQRTPDRVKPYLRSDQFKVYKLIWERFLSSQMASAVMDTLSVDIAAGAYQFRATGSRVKFPGFLAVYRDLPENGEGQEGWLPDLTAGETLEVVALDPQQHFTQPPPRYTEASLVRALEERGIGRPSTYAPTIETIKRRGYVKPINRRLHPTDLGKLVNDLLVEHFGDVMDYDFTAAMEEELDNVEEGRLDWQKVVGDFWTPFEHDLVAAEQKIVQVETPVVEIGEACRQCGRPLVRKFGRFGEFIACSGYPECRYTRPLGIGVPCPRCKVGEVVERRSRRGRGFFGCSTYPACTFTSWDRPTDRLCPRCQTSVLGTHQTTRRTTLRCLDKACGYTEVVPAAADEPRAPAEDRPAP
;
A
#
# COMPACT_ATOMS: atom_id res chain seq x y z
N MET A 1 -19.97 61.26 -15.47
CA MET A 1 -21.35 61.34 -14.91
C MET A 1 -21.95 59.94 -14.95
N ASN A 2 -22.38 59.52 -13.80
CA ASN A 2 -23.29 58.39 -13.46
C ASN A 2 -22.90 56.92 -13.72
N LYS A 3 -22.55 56.24 -12.65
CA LYS A 3 -23.00 54.90 -12.30
C LYS A 3 -24.57 54.80 -12.38
N PRO A 4 -25.21 53.64 -12.57
CA PRO A 4 -25.16 52.56 -11.62
C PRO A 4 -25.55 51.11 -12.12
N ARG A 5 -25.42 50.22 -11.18
CA ARG A 5 -26.28 49.08 -10.73
C ARG A 5 -26.02 47.67 -11.26
N ALA A 6 -25.78 46.84 -10.23
CA ALA A 6 -25.68 45.41 -10.20
C ALA A 6 -26.88 44.64 -10.79
N GLY A 7 -26.61 43.62 -11.56
CA GLY A 7 -27.52 42.52 -11.92
C GLY A 7 -27.04 41.25 -11.25
N LYS A 8 -27.92 40.71 -10.40
CA LYS A 8 -27.74 39.40 -9.75
C LYS A 8 -27.96 38.30 -10.76
N GLU A 9 -26.93 37.58 -11.13
CA GLU A 9 -27.09 36.27 -11.75
C GLU A 9 -27.12 35.20 -10.65
N GLN A 10 -28.27 34.57 -10.53
CA GLN A 10 -28.49 33.39 -9.70
C GLN A 10 -27.97 32.17 -10.44
N ALA A 11 -26.76 31.71 -10.08
CA ALA A 11 -26.27 30.39 -10.45
C ALA A 11 -27.06 29.34 -9.64
N ARG A 12 -27.82 28.50 -10.32
CA ARG A 12 -28.45 27.29 -9.77
C ARG A 12 -27.33 26.31 -9.37
N ALA A 13 -27.08 26.19 -8.08
CA ALA A 13 -26.27 25.11 -7.51
C ALA A 13 -27.09 23.81 -7.54
N ALA A 14 -26.58 22.81 -8.27
CA ALA A 14 -27.02 21.43 -8.14
C ALA A 14 -26.71 20.93 -6.72
N GLY A 15 -27.75 20.47 -6.00
CA GLY A 15 -27.67 20.05 -4.62
C GLY A 15 -26.74 18.83 -4.43
N ALA A 16 -25.57 19.06 -3.93
CA ALA A 16 -24.80 18.02 -3.26
C ALA A 16 -25.42 17.81 -1.87
N ALA A 17 -26.03 16.64 -1.64
CA ALA A 17 -26.54 16.26 -0.34
C ALA A 17 -25.43 16.38 0.71
N ALA A 18 -25.59 17.32 1.64
CA ALA A 18 -24.68 17.54 2.74
C ALA A 18 -24.62 16.28 3.62
N ARG A 19 -23.42 15.82 3.89
CA ARG A 19 -23.16 14.81 4.94
C ARG A 19 -23.66 15.38 6.27
N PRO A 20 -24.42 14.63 7.08
CA PRO A 20 -24.76 15.08 8.42
C PRO A 20 -23.48 15.28 9.23
N ALA A 21 -23.30 16.46 9.77
CA ALA A 21 -22.22 16.78 10.70
C ALA A 21 -22.40 15.92 11.97
N ILE A 22 -21.36 15.24 12.38
CA ILE A 22 -21.32 14.46 13.62
C ILE A 22 -21.44 15.46 14.78
N PRO A 23 -22.47 15.42 15.62
CA PRO A 23 -22.62 16.38 16.72
C PRO A 23 -21.52 16.16 17.76
N ALA A 24 -20.82 17.23 18.12
CA ALA A 24 -19.87 17.23 19.23
C ALA A 24 -20.63 17.08 20.57
N PRO A 25 -20.15 16.25 21.50
CA PRO A 25 -20.76 16.15 22.82
C PRO A 25 -20.52 17.46 23.59
N GLN A 26 -21.59 18.05 24.13
CA GLN A 26 -21.55 19.17 25.07
C GLN A 26 -20.98 18.70 26.39
N ALA A 27 -19.96 19.42 26.90
CA ALA A 27 -19.39 19.18 28.21
C ALA A 27 -20.34 19.69 29.31
N PRO A 28 -20.49 18.96 30.43
CA PRO A 28 -21.21 19.49 31.60
C PRO A 28 -20.33 20.50 32.34
N SER A 29 -20.84 21.69 32.56
CA SER A 29 -20.27 22.71 33.44
C SER A 29 -20.47 22.30 34.88
N SER A 30 -19.38 22.08 35.63
CA SER A 30 -19.41 22.09 37.10
C SER A 30 -18.24 22.91 37.61
N GLU A 31 -18.55 24.07 38.21
CA GLU A 31 -17.67 24.87 39.04
C GLU A 31 -17.26 24.07 40.27
N ILE A 32 -15.97 23.93 40.51
CA ILE A 32 -15.44 23.48 41.82
C ILE A 32 -14.39 24.47 42.29
N ALA A 33 -14.66 25.06 43.46
CA ALA A 33 -13.81 25.99 44.18
C ALA A 33 -12.50 25.35 44.69
N PRO A 34 -11.43 26.13 44.93
CA PRO A 34 -10.13 25.61 45.30
C PRO A 34 -10.06 25.18 46.79
N PRO A 35 -9.32 24.10 47.11
CA PRO A 35 -9.18 23.62 48.48
C PRO A 35 -8.14 24.40 49.28
N ARG A 36 -8.52 24.74 50.54
CA ARG A 36 -7.71 25.38 51.56
C ARG A 36 -6.53 24.50 51.99
N LYS A 37 -5.37 25.13 52.17
CA LYS A 37 -4.16 24.58 52.81
C LYS A 37 -4.45 24.11 54.24
N ARG A 38 -4.16 22.85 54.56
CA ARG A 38 -4.05 22.36 55.94
C ARG A 38 -2.58 22.17 56.34
N ALA A 39 -2.31 22.58 57.59
CA ALA A 39 -1.01 22.60 58.24
C ALA A 39 -0.46 21.19 58.53
N ARG A 40 0.88 21.07 58.53
CA ARG A 40 1.65 19.91 58.98
C ARG A 40 1.55 19.76 60.52
N PRO A 41 1.54 18.52 61.02
CA PRO A 41 2.12 18.22 62.33
C PRO A 41 3.50 17.62 62.19
N ALA A 42 4.37 17.92 63.17
CA ALA A 42 5.78 17.58 63.23
C ALA A 42 6.02 16.22 63.92
N SER A 43 7.13 15.62 63.43
CA SER A 43 8.08 14.73 64.11
C SER A 43 7.62 13.49 64.88
N GLY A 44 8.09 12.37 64.40
CA GLY A 44 8.27 11.12 65.15
C GLY A 44 9.30 10.24 64.42
N ASP A 45 10.53 10.17 64.88
CA ASP A 45 11.61 9.31 64.40
C ASP A 45 11.23 7.84 64.56
N GLY A 46 11.21 7.15 63.46
CA GLY A 46 11.15 5.70 63.34
C GLY A 46 11.78 5.26 62.03
N LYS A 47 13.13 5.13 61.99
CA LYS A 47 13.84 4.46 60.90
C LYS A 47 13.41 2.99 60.80
N VAL A 48 12.33 2.72 60.08
CA VAL A 48 12.10 1.40 59.46
C VAL A 48 12.65 1.50 58.04
N THR A 49 13.83 0.94 57.82
CA THR A 49 14.38 0.71 56.51
C THR A 49 13.45 -0.31 55.79
N ARG A 50 12.42 0.23 55.09
CA ARG A 50 11.72 -0.56 54.09
C ARG A 50 12.74 -0.94 53.02
N ALA A 51 13.22 -2.17 53.03
CA ALA A 51 13.86 -2.79 51.88
C ALA A 51 12.93 -2.59 50.69
N GLY A 52 13.33 -1.69 49.78
CA GLY A 52 12.53 -1.36 48.60
C GLY A 52 12.29 -2.67 47.82
N ARG A 53 11.02 -3.07 47.68
CA ARG A 53 10.70 -4.19 46.78
C ARG A 53 11.35 -3.91 45.43
N ALA A 54 12.21 -4.82 44.96
CA ALA A 54 12.85 -4.71 43.65
C ALA A 54 11.75 -4.53 42.60
N ARG A 55 11.96 -3.55 41.70
CA ARG A 55 11.01 -3.25 40.61
C ARG A 55 11.04 -4.37 39.57
N ALA A 56 9.93 -4.59 38.86
CA ALA A 56 9.94 -5.45 37.69
C ALA A 56 10.43 -4.66 36.45
N LEU A 57 11.17 -5.31 35.57
CA LEU A 57 11.64 -4.72 34.30
C LEU A 57 10.70 -5.12 33.17
N VAL A 58 10.21 -4.15 32.39
CA VAL A 58 9.46 -4.37 31.17
C VAL A 58 10.31 -3.97 29.98
N VAL A 59 10.59 -4.91 29.09
CA VAL A 59 11.42 -4.69 27.90
C VAL A 59 10.56 -4.66 26.64
N VAL A 60 10.65 -3.56 25.89
CA VAL A 60 9.95 -3.34 24.60
C VAL A 60 10.95 -3.14 23.48
N GLU A 61 10.51 -3.20 22.22
CA GLU A 61 11.39 -3.04 21.07
C GLU A 61 11.68 -1.57 20.70
N SER A 62 10.77 -0.62 21.03
CA SER A 62 10.93 0.76 20.59
C SER A 62 10.89 1.79 21.75
N PRO A 63 11.62 2.92 21.60
CA PRO A 63 11.59 4.00 22.59
C PRO A 63 10.23 4.68 22.71
N THR A 64 9.43 4.71 21.66
CA THR A 64 8.09 5.29 21.66
C THR A 64 7.17 4.44 22.52
N LYS A 65 7.14 3.12 22.29
CA LYS A 65 6.39 2.16 23.09
C LYS A 65 6.81 2.22 24.56
N ALA A 66 8.14 2.33 24.83
CA ALA A 66 8.62 2.51 26.22
C ALA A 66 8.07 3.76 26.89
N ARG A 67 8.02 4.90 26.19
CA ARG A 67 7.47 6.16 26.71
C ARG A 67 5.98 6.05 26.99
N THR A 68 5.23 5.37 26.12
CA THR A 68 3.80 5.13 26.29
C THR A 68 3.52 4.26 27.50
N LEU A 69 4.20 3.11 27.61
CA LEU A 69 4.01 2.19 28.75
C LEU A 69 4.42 2.82 30.09
N LYS A 70 5.48 3.62 30.14
CA LYS A 70 5.87 4.36 31.37
C LYS A 70 4.78 5.27 31.92
N LYS A 71 3.86 5.75 31.08
CA LYS A 71 2.72 6.57 31.52
C LYS A 71 1.57 5.71 32.10
N PHE A 72 1.46 4.45 31.68
CA PHE A 72 0.43 3.51 32.14
C PHE A 72 0.83 2.78 33.43
N LEU A 73 2.11 2.47 33.53
CA LEU A 73 2.66 1.67 34.60
C LEU A 73 3.10 2.56 35.78
N ASP A 74 2.88 2.05 36.98
CA ASP A 74 3.29 2.71 38.22
C ASP A 74 4.79 2.47 38.54
N ARG A 75 5.22 2.98 39.68
CA ARG A 75 6.63 2.91 40.14
C ARG A 75 7.13 1.49 40.43
N ARG A 76 6.30 0.47 40.33
CA ARG A 76 6.68 -0.96 40.49
C ARG A 76 7.36 -1.50 39.23
N TYR A 77 7.29 -0.77 38.13
CA TYR A 77 7.82 -1.22 36.83
C TYR A 77 8.82 -0.21 36.28
N ASP A 78 9.96 -0.71 35.81
CA ASP A 78 10.89 0.04 34.98
C ASP A 78 10.73 -0.43 33.53
N VAL A 79 10.63 0.51 32.58
CA VAL A 79 10.43 0.18 31.16
C VAL A 79 11.64 0.61 30.35
N VAL A 80 12.25 -0.31 29.61
CA VAL A 80 13.45 -0.08 28.80
C VAL A 80 13.22 -0.58 27.37
N ALA A 81 13.82 0.07 26.36
CA ALA A 81 13.72 -0.33 24.97
C ALA A 81 14.99 -1.07 24.49
N SER A 82 14.82 -2.20 23.80
CA SER A 82 15.91 -2.94 23.14
C SER A 82 16.37 -2.31 21.82
N MET A 83 15.62 -1.34 21.31
CA MET A 83 15.85 -0.71 20.01
C MET A 83 15.81 -1.72 18.84
N GLY A 84 14.87 -2.67 18.87
CA GLY A 84 14.72 -3.79 17.92
C GLY A 84 15.61 -4.98 18.26
N HIS A 85 15.98 -5.77 17.26
CA HIS A 85 16.85 -6.94 17.43
C HIS A 85 18.21 -6.60 18.03
N VAL A 86 18.67 -7.41 18.97
CA VAL A 86 20.00 -7.30 19.59
C VAL A 86 21.00 -8.30 19.01
N LYS A 87 20.53 -9.44 18.48
CA LYS A 87 21.32 -10.46 17.79
C LYS A 87 20.78 -10.68 16.38
N ASP A 88 21.65 -11.06 15.44
CA ASP A 88 21.32 -11.47 14.08
C ASP A 88 22.45 -12.36 13.53
N LEU A 89 22.21 -13.00 12.38
CA LEU A 89 23.23 -13.71 11.62
C LEU A 89 24.33 -12.74 11.13
N PRO A 90 25.60 -13.18 11.10
CA PRO A 90 26.71 -12.33 10.67
C PRO A 90 26.53 -11.83 9.23
N ARG A 91 26.91 -10.57 8.97
CA ARG A 91 26.75 -9.98 7.62
C ARG A 91 27.78 -10.45 6.61
N SER A 92 28.98 -10.82 7.05
CA SER A 92 30.14 -11.15 6.19
C SER A 92 30.26 -12.63 5.85
N ARG A 93 29.45 -13.50 6.45
CA ARG A 93 29.48 -14.95 6.24
C ARG A 93 28.07 -15.52 6.34
N LEU A 94 27.86 -16.74 5.86
CA LEU A 94 26.54 -17.39 5.87
C LEU A 94 25.91 -17.42 7.25
N GLY A 95 26.67 -17.86 8.26
CA GLY A 95 26.21 -17.88 9.64
C GLY A 95 25.17 -18.98 9.94
N VAL A 96 25.03 -19.95 9.04
CA VAL A 96 24.18 -21.13 9.16
C VAL A 96 25.07 -22.34 8.94
N ASP A 97 24.97 -23.35 9.80
CA ASP A 97 25.70 -24.60 9.71
C ASP A 97 24.86 -25.64 8.97
N VAL A 98 25.03 -25.68 7.65
CA VAL A 98 24.21 -26.53 6.74
C VAL A 98 24.42 -28.00 7.03
N ALA A 99 25.64 -28.41 7.42
CA ALA A 99 25.95 -29.82 7.69
C ALA A 99 25.40 -30.33 9.03
N ASN A 100 25.11 -29.41 9.97
CA ASN A 100 24.62 -29.76 11.30
C ASN A 100 23.22 -29.18 11.55
N GLY A 101 22.23 -29.62 10.78
CA GLY A 101 20.81 -29.30 10.98
C GLY A 101 20.48 -27.81 10.86
N PHE A 102 21.22 -27.06 10.03
CA PHE A 102 21.03 -25.62 9.77
C PHE A 102 21.16 -24.72 11.00
N ALA A 103 21.94 -25.13 12.00
CA ALA A 103 22.11 -24.39 13.24
C ALA A 103 22.60 -22.95 12.99
N PRO A 104 21.84 -21.92 13.42
CA PRO A 104 22.20 -20.54 13.21
C PRO A 104 23.26 -20.08 14.22
N ARG A 105 24.25 -19.32 13.77
CA ARG A 105 25.29 -18.71 14.60
C ARG A 105 25.00 -17.23 14.80
N TYR A 106 24.17 -16.91 15.77
CA TYR A 106 23.82 -15.54 16.08
C TYR A 106 24.96 -14.77 16.73
N ILE A 107 25.14 -13.51 16.32
CA ILE A 107 26.09 -12.57 16.90
C ILE A 107 25.37 -11.30 17.36
N VAL A 108 25.95 -10.60 18.34
CA VAL A 108 25.44 -9.27 18.73
C VAL A 108 25.64 -8.30 17.57
N ILE A 109 24.54 -7.62 17.20
CA ILE A 109 24.55 -6.64 16.11
C ILE A 109 25.49 -5.48 16.45
N LYS A 110 26.33 -5.06 15.49
CA LYS A 110 27.22 -3.92 15.66
C LYS A 110 26.49 -2.68 16.18
N GLY A 111 26.93 -2.12 17.31
CA GLY A 111 26.31 -0.97 17.98
C GLY A 111 25.24 -1.34 19.01
N LYS A 112 24.88 -2.62 19.20
CA LYS A 112 23.89 -3.07 20.20
C LYS A 112 24.51 -3.51 21.54
N ALA A 113 25.82 -3.69 21.62
CA ALA A 113 26.50 -4.10 22.85
C ALA A 113 26.22 -3.14 24.04
N PRO A 114 26.23 -1.80 23.88
CA PRO A 114 25.89 -0.88 24.98
C PRO A 114 24.46 -1.07 25.50
N ILE A 115 23.48 -1.22 24.60
CA ILE A 115 22.08 -1.45 24.94
C ILE A 115 21.92 -2.77 25.70
N LEU A 116 22.58 -3.81 25.23
CA LEU A 116 22.56 -5.13 25.90
C LEU A 116 23.18 -5.07 27.29
N LYS A 117 24.25 -4.27 27.49
CA LYS A 117 24.85 -4.03 28.79
C LYS A 117 23.88 -3.31 29.74
N GLU A 118 23.23 -2.25 29.27
CA GLU A 118 22.20 -1.52 30.03
C GLU A 118 21.04 -2.45 30.44
N LEU A 119 20.54 -3.27 29.52
CA LEU A 119 19.48 -4.25 29.80
C LEU A 119 19.92 -5.29 30.83
N LYS A 120 21.16 -5.77 30.79
CA LYS A 120 21.70 -6.72 31.78
C LYS A 120 21.78 -6.10 33.18
N GLU A 121 22.24 -4.87 33.29
CA GLU A 121 22.31 -4.17 34.58
C GLU A 121 20.88 -3.89 35.13
N ALA A 122 19.94 -3.49 34.29
CA ALA A 122 18.54 -3.30 34.70
C ALA A 122 17.89 -4.64 35.12
N ALA A 123 18.13 -5.72 34.37
CA ALA A 123 17.58 -7.05 34.68
C ALA A 123 18.16 -7.62 35.99
N LYS A 124 19.45 -7.38 36.29
CA LYS A 124 20.10 -7.80 37.55
C LYS A 124 19.45 -7.18 38.79
N GLN A 125 18.94 -5.95 38.67
CA GLN A 125 18.29 -5.22 39.77
C GLN A 125 16.80 -5.49 39.84
N ALA A 126 16.22 -6.14 38.83
CA ALA A 126 14.77 -6.36 38.74
C ALA A 126 14.34 -7.64 39.49
N SER A 127 13.13 -7.61 40.08
CA SER A 127 12.50 -8.79 40.67
C SER A 127 12.09 -9.83 39.63
N SER A 128 11.71 -9.37 38.43
CA SER A 128 11.31 -10.17 37.27
C SER A 128 11.43 -9.34 36.00
N VAL A 129 11.49 -10.00 34.86
CA VAL A 129 11.60 -9.36 33.54
C VAL A 129 10.41 -9.77 32.68
N TYR A 130 9.70 -8.80 32.15
CA TYR A 130 8.59 -8.99 31.23
C TYR A 130 9.01 -8.57 29.81
N MET A 131 8.96 -9.49 28.86
CA MET A 131 9.17 -9.22 27.45
C MET A 131 7.84 -8.73 26.84
N ALA A 132 7.79 -7.46 26.44
CA ALA A 132 6.60 -6.78 25.94
C ALA A 132 6.78 -6.29 24.49
N THR A 133 7.41 -7.09 23.66
CA THR A 133 7.59 -6.86 22.23
C THR A 133 6.27 -7.05 21.46
N ASP A 134 6.26 -6.72 20.16
CA ASP A 134 5.04 -6.85 19.33
C ASP A 134 4.49 -8.29 19.31
N PRO A 135 3.16 -8.46 19.09
CA PRO A 135 2.49 -9.75 19.10
C PRO A 135 2.62 -10.47 17.75
N ASP A 136 3.85 -10.60 17.23
CA ASP A 136 4.14 -11.36 16.02
C ASP A 136 5.41 -12.21 16.21
N ARG A 137 5.70 -13.10 15.23
CA ARG A 137 6.90 -13.97 15.27
C ARG A 137 8.21 -13.17 15.35
N GLU A 138 8.26 -11.94 14.81
CA GLU A 138 9.42 -11.07 14.91
C GLU A 138 9.62 -10.58 16.35
N GLY A 139 8.54 -10.16 17.02
CA GLY A 139 8.58 -9.77 18.44
C GLY A 139 8.92 -10.94 19.36
N GLU A 140 8.44 -12.16 19.05
CA GLU A 140 8.75 -13.36 19.81
C GLU A 140 10.24 -13.72 19.69
N ALA A 141 10.82 -13.62 18.47
CA ALA A 141 12.25 -13.83 18.25
C ALA A 141 13.12 -12.77 18.95
N ILE A 142 12.69 -11.50 18.97
CA ILE A 142 13.37 -10.45 19.74
C ILE A 142 13.36 -10.82 21.23
N SER A 143 12.21 -11.22 21.77
CA SER A 143 12.04 -11.67 23.17
C SER A 143 12.94 -12.86 23.49
N TRP A 144 13.03 -13.83 22.59
CA TRP A 144 13.87 -15.02 22.76
C TRP A 144 15.36 -14.65 22.79
N HIS A 145 15.85 -13.81 21.87
CA HIS A 145 17.22 -13.33 21.86
C HIS A 145 17.60 -12.53 23.11
N LEU A 146 16.65 -11.74 23.62
CA LEU A 146 16.82 -11.00 24.88
C LEU A 146 16.83 -11.94 26.07
N SER A 147 15.90 -12.89 26.12
CA SER A 147 15.83 -13.89 27.20
C SER A 147 17.10 -14.70 27.30
N ASP A 148 17.62 -15.19 26.16
CA ASP A 148 18.89 -15.91 26.13
C ASP A 148 20.08 -15.06 26.66
N ALA A 149 20.07 -13.75 26.37
CA ALA A 149 21.13 -12.85 26.84
C ALA A 149 20.97 -12.44 28.32
N LEU A 150 19.75 -12.45 28.88
CA LEU A 150 19.47 -11.96 30.23
C LEU A 150 19.29 -13.07 31.26
N ARG A 151 19.02 -14.32 30.85
CA ARG A 151 18.72 -15.46 31.76
C ARG A 151 19.82 -15.73 32.77
N ALA A 152 21.10 -15.51 32.41
CA ALA A 152 22.23 -15.67 33.31
C ALA A 152 22.26 -14.66 34.47
N VAL A 153 21.60 -13.51 34.34
CA VAL A 153 21.55 -12.46 35.37
C VAL A 153 20.19 -12.36 36.08
N ASN A 154 19.12 -12.79 35.42
CA ASN A 154 17.78 -12.90 35.99
C ASN A 154 17.00 -14.03 35.27
N PRO A 155 16.71 -15.17 35.96
CA PRO A 155 15.98 -16.29 35.38
C PRO A 155 14.45 -16.05 35.32
N ALA A 156 13.92 -15.09 36.08
CA ALA A 156 12.48 -14.82 36.16
C ALA A 156 12.00 -13.99 34.97
N ILE A 157 12.04 -14.58 33.78
CA ILE A 157 11.64 -13.94 32.52
C ILE A 157 10.31 -14.51 32.05
N LYS A 158 9.38 -13.62 31.72
CA LYS A 158 8.04 -13.94 31.19
C LYS A 158 7.73 -13.09 29.98
N ARG A 159 6.80 -13.57 29.14
CA ARG A 159 6.27 -12.86 27.99
C ARG A 159 4.91 -12.24 28.35
N ILE A 160 4.67 -11.00 27.94
CA ILE A 160 3.35 -10.36 27.94
C ILE A 160 2.99 -9.90 26.54
N GLU A 161 1.74 -10.08 26.17
CA GLU A 161 1.26 -9.83 24.82
C GLU A 161 -0.01 -9.00 24.85
N PHE A 162 -0.09 -8.00 23.96
CA PHE A 162 -1.25 -7.14 23.79
C PHE A 162 -1.32 -6.64 22.34
N HIS A 163 -2.52 -6.64 21.79
CA HIS A 163 -2.78 -6.24 20.40
C HIS A 163 -3.08 -4.75 20.26
N GLU A 164 -3.21 -4.02 21.36
CA GLU A 164 -3.39 -2.57 21.40
C GLU A 164 -2.65 -1.98 22.60
N ILE A 165 -2.14 -0.74 22.43
CA ILE A 165 -1.40 -0.06 23.50
C ILE A 165 -2.33 0.91 24.24
N THR A 166 -3.25 0.30 25.00
CA THR A 166 -4.12 0.97 25.97
C THR A 166 -3.71 0.57 27.38
N LYS A 167 -4.08 1.39 28.39
CA LYS A 167 -3.75 1.10 29.79
C LYS A 167 -4.37 -0.22 30.22
N GLU A 168 -5.62 -0.46 29.85
CA GLU A 168 -6.40 -1.63 30.18
C GLU A 168 -5.76 -2.90 29.59
N ALA A 169 -5.44 -2.88 28.31
CA ALA A 169 -4.82 -4.03 27.62
C ALA A 169 -3.45 -4.39 28.21
N VAL A 170 -2.61 -3.37 28.50
CA VAL A 170 -1.29 -3.58 29.10
C VAL A 170 -1.39 -4.13 30.51
N LEU A 171 -2.30 -3.62 31.36
CA LEU A 171 -2.49 -4.14 32.71
C LEU A 171 -3.07 -5.55 32.71
N HIS A 172 -3.98 -5.85 31.76
CA HIS A 172 -4.53 -7.20 31.59
C HIS A 172 -3.43 -8.19 31.18
N ALA A 173 -2.54 -7.80 30.24
CA ALA A 173 -1.41 -8.63 29.83
C ALA A 173 -0.41 -8.90 30.98
N LEU A 174 -0.14 -7.89 31.79
CA LEU A 174 0.72 -8.04 33.00
C LEU A 174 0.13 -8.98 34.04
N ALA A 175 -1.20 -9.07 34.14
CA ALA A 175 -1.88 -10.00 35.04
C ALA A 175 -1.85 -11.45 34.52
N ARG A 176 -1.55 -11.68 33.25
CA ARG A 176 -1.56 -12.99 32.57
C ARG A 176 -0.29 -13.23 31.75
N PRO A 177 0.89 -13.21 32.37
CA PRO A 177 2.13 -13.45 31.66
C PRO A 177 2.22 -14.93 31.23
N ARG A 178 2.82 -15.18 30.07
CA ARG A 178 3.07 -16.50 29.51
C ARG A 178 4.57 -16.81 29.36
N GLU A 179 4.90 -18.03 29.05
CA GLU A 179 6.22 -18.41 28.56
C GLU A 179 6.42 -17.94 27.11
N LEU A 180 7.68 -17.97 26.64
CA LEU A 180 7.99 -17.74 25.22
C LEU A 180 7.44 -18.91 24.40
N ASP A 181 6.84 -18.57 23.27
CA ASP A 181 6.37 -19.55 22.29
C ASP A 181 7.52 -19.91 21.33
N LEU A 182 8.05 -21.12 21.51
CA LEU A 182 9.17 -21.61 20.70
C LEU A 182 8.76 -21.92 19.26
N ASN A 183 7.49 -22.18 18.97
CA ASN A 183 7.04 -22.40 17.59
C ASN A 183 7.10 -21.10 16.80
N LEU A 184 6.65 -19.99 17.38
CA LEU A 184 6.80 -18.65 16.79
C LEU A 184 8.28 -18.29 16.55
N VAL A 185 9.15 -18.61 17.51
CA VAL A 185 10.60 -18.41 17.38
C VAL A 185 11.15 -19.24 16.24
N ASN A 186 10.78 -20.53 16.16
CA ASN A 186 11.24 -21.46 15.13
C ASN A 186 10.77 -21.05 13.73
N ALA A 187 9.53 -20.58 13.60
CA ALA A 187 9.01 -20.07 12.33
C ALA A 187 9.77 -18.83 11.84
N GLN A 188 10.07 -17.90 12.75
CA GLN A 188 10.89 -16.73 12.41
C GLN A 188 12.33 -17.15 12.06
N GLN A 189 12.92 -18.09 12.83
CA GLN A 189 14.26 -18.63 12.58
C GLN A 189 14.34 -19.33 11.23
N ALA A 190 13.39 -20.21 10.90
CA ALA A 190 13.30 -20.88 9.60
C ALA A 190 13.25 -19.87 8.45
N ARG A 191 12.34 -18.90 8.54
CA ARG A 191 12.26 -17.81 7.57
C ARG A 191 13.60 -17.08 7.42
N ARG A 192 14.22 -16.70 8.53
CA ARG A 192 15.49 -15.97 8.52
C ARG A 192 16.62 -16.78 7.88
N ILE A 193 16.65 -18.10 8.12
CA ILE A 193 17.62 -19.03 7.54
C ILE A 193 17.38 -19.18 6.03
N LEU A 194 16.14 -19.43 5.61
CA LEU A 194 15.76 -19.53 4.18
C LEU A 194 16.14 -18.27 3.40
N ASP A 195 15.76 -17.09 3.92
CA ASP A 195 16.11 -15.81 3.29
C ASP A 195 17.64 -15.58 3.26
N ARG A 196 18.37 -16.11 4.26
CA ARG A 196 19.83 -16.07 4.30
C ARG A 196 20.44 -17.02 3.27
N LEU A 197 19.97 -18.24 3.16
CA LEU A 197 20.47 -19.24 2.20
C LEU A 197 20.29 -18.72 0.78
N VAL A 198 19.08 -18.32 0.41
CA VAL A 198 18.79 -17.80 -0.93
C VAL A 198 19.57 -16.51 -1.20
N GLY A 199 19.46 -15.52 -0.34
CA GLY A 199 20.08 -14.21 -0.57
C GLY A 199 21.61 -14.25 -0.58
N TYR A 200 22.22 -15.07 0.27
CA TYR A 200 23.67 -15.16 0.39
C TYR A 200 24.33 -16.01 -0.70
N LYS A 201 23.58 -16.94 -1.30
CA LYS A 201 24.05 -17.77 -2.40
C LYS A 201 23.76 -17.16 -3.77
N LEU A 202 22.55 -16.69 -4.01
CA LEU A 202 22.18 -16.10 -5.31
C LEU A 202 22.79 -14.71 -5.54
N SER A 203 22.87 -13.86 -4.52
CA SER A 203 23.39 -12.51 -4.75
C SER A 203 24.85 -12.49 -5.22
N PRO A 204 25.81 -13.26 -4.63
CA PRO A 204 27.17 -13.35 -5.16
C PRO A 204 27.25 -13.98 -6.57
N LEU A 205 26.36 -14.93 -6.90
CA LEU A 205 26.25 -15.48 -8.25
C LEU A 205 25.90 -14.37 -9.25
N LEU A 206 24.87 -13.58 -8.96
CA LEU A 206 24.52 -12.42 -9.77
C LEU A 206 25.64 -11.39 -9.87
N TRP A 207 26.45 -11.21 -8.80
CA TRP A 207 27.59 -10.28 -8.86
C TRP A 207 28.68 -10.74 -9.78
N ARG A 208 28.95 -12.03 -9.82
CA ARG A 208 29.97 -12.62 -10.73
C ARG A 208 29.49 -12.65 -12.17
N LYS A 209 28.22 -12.98 -12.38
CA LYS A 209 27.68 -13.27 -13.72
C LYS A 209 27.04 -12.06 -14.40
N VAL A 210 26.56 -11.06 -13.64
CA VAL A 210 25.90 -9.85 -14.17
C VAL A 210 26.63 -8.60 -13.70
N ARG A 211 26.50 -8.21 -12.42
CA ARG A 211 27.23 -7.08 -11.83
C ARG A 211 27.09 -6.99 -10.31
N GLY A 212 28.05 -6.32 -9.66
CA GLY A 212 27.99 -6.07 -8.22
C GLY A 212 26.78 -5.25 -7.75
N GLY A 213 26.34 -5.51 -6.52
CA GLY A 213 25.25 -4.77 -5.86
C GLY A 213 23.85 -5.26 -6.14
N LEU A 214 23.67 -6.30 -6.97
CA LEU A 214 22.38 -6.99 -7.18
C LEU A 214 22.03 -7.83 -5.96
N SER A 215 20.76 -8.16 -5.81
CA SER A 215 20.30 -9.11 -4.78
C SER A 215 19.14 -9.94 -5.30
N ALA A 216 19.15 -11.21 -4.98
CA ALA A 216 18.01 -12.08 -5.12
C ALA A 216 17.48 -12.47 -3.73
N GLY A 217 16.23 -12.81 -3.64
CA GLY A 217 15.60 -13.27 -2.42
C GLY A 217 14.25 -13.90 -2.76
N ARG A 218 13.83 -14.86 -1.99
CA ARG A 218 12.68 -15.72 -2.23
C ARG A 218 11.42 -14.92 -2.65
N VAL A 219 10.89 -14.07 -1.79
CA VAL A 219 9.69 -13.26 -2.09
C VAL A 219 9.98 -12.09 -3.05
N GLN A 220 11.16 -11.46 -2.94
CA GLN A 220 11.46 -10.29 -3.78
C GLN A 220 11.63 -10.64 -5.26
N SER A 221 12.22 -11.79 -5.57
CA SER A 221 12.45 -12.21 -6.96
C SER A 221 11.13 -12.57 -7.64
N VAL A 222 10.25 -13.26 -6.93
CA VAL A 222 8.90 -13.58 -7.40
C VAL A 222 8.04 -12.31 -7.57
N ALA A 223 8.19 -11.31 -6.71
CA ALA A 223 7.53 -10.02 -6.91
C ALA A 223 8.04 -9.29 -8.19
N VAL A 224 9.32 -9.41 -8.54
CA VAL A 224 9.84 -8.91 -9.83
C VAL A 224 9.26 -9.70 -10.99
N ARG A 225 9.18 -11.04 -10.88
CA ARG A 225 8.59 -11.92 -11.90
C ARG A 225 7.14 -11.51 -12.22
N LEU A 226 6.31 -11.25 -11.22
CA LEU A 226 4.92 -10.75 -11.43
C LEU A 226 4.88 -9.49 -12.29
N VAL A 227 5.79 -8.54 -12.04
CA VAL A 227 5.85 -7.30 -12.82
C VAL A 227 6.36 -7.52 -14.22
N VAL A 228 7.35 -8.42 -14.40
CA VAL A 228 7.91 -8.79 -15.72
C VAL A 228 6.90 -9.56 -16.55
N ASP A 229 6.22 -10.57 -15.97
CA ASP A 229 5.22 -11.37 -16.67
C ASP A 229 4.05 -10.49 -17.13
N ARG A 230 3.60 -9.53 -16.28
CA ARG A 230 2.60 -8.53 -16.67
C ARG A 230 3.07 -7.65 -17.84
N GLU A 231 4.32 -7.30 -17.90
CA GLU A 231 4.86 -6.54 -19.04
C GLU A 231 4.88 -7.39 -20.31
N LYS A 232 5.27 -8.68 -20.22
CA LYS A 232 5.19 -9.64 -21.34
C LYS A 232 3.76 -9.82 -21.83
N GLU A 233 2.78 -9.92 -20.92
CA GLU A 233 1.35 -9.97 -21.28
C GLU A 233 0.92 -8.71 -22.05
N ILE A 234 1.37 -7.52 -21.64
CA ILE A 234 1.06 -6.24 -22.28
C ILE A 234 1.73 -6.15 -23.67
N GLU A 235 2.99 -6.56 -23.76
CA GLU A 235 3.77 -6.55 -25.01
C GLU A 235 3.22 -7.53 -26.06
N ALA A 236 2.68 -8.67 -25.61
CA ALA A 236 2.07 -9.70 -26.47
C ALA A 236 0.60 -9.41 -26.80
N PHE A 237 -0.02 -8.41 -26.15
CA PHE A 237 -1.45 -8.14 -26.32
C PHE A 237 -1.75 -7.52 -27.68
N VAL A 238 -2.72 -8.10 -28.39
CA VAL A 238 -3.23 -7.59 -29.67
C VAL A 238 -4.61 -6.98 -29.42
N PRO A 239 -4.78 -5.66 -29.56
CA PRO A 239 -6.07 -5.00 -29.41
C PRO A 239 -7.07 -5.52 -30.47
N GLN A 240 -8.27 -5.87 -30.03
CA GLN A 240 -9.36 -6.26 -30.91
C GLN A 240 -10.37 -5.13 -30.98
N GLU A 241 -10.73 -4.73 -32.20
CA GLU A 241 -11.78 -3.74 -32.44
C GLU A 241 -13.15 -4.34 -32.20
N TYR A 242 -14.01 -3.54 -31.56
CA TYR A 242 -15.43 -3.85 -31.42
C TYR A 242 -16.24 -2.56 -31.32
N TRP A 243 -17.54 -2.69 -31.55
CA TRP A 243 -18.45 -1.55 -31.56
C TRP A 243 -19.59 -1.76 -30.57
N SER A 244 -20.03 -0.68 -29.94
CA SER A 244 -21.26 -0.62 -29.16
C SER A 244 -22.21 0.41 -29.78
N ILE A 245 -23.50 0.20 -29.58
CA ILE A 245 -24.52 1.11 -30.08
C ILE A 245 -25.40 1.60 -28.92
N PRO A 246 -25.00 2.68 -28.22
CA PRO A 246 -25.86 3.37 -27.30
C PRO A 246 -26.94 4.12 -28.06
N ALA A 247 -28.18 4.00 -27.59
CA ALA A 247 -29.30 4.79 -28.00
C ALA A 247 -29.56 5.91 -26.98
N GLN A 248 -29.50 7.14 -27.39
CA GLN A 248 -29.98 8.28 -26.61
C GLN A 248 -31.49 8.37 -26.76
N LEU A 249 -32.20 8.04 -25.72
CA LEU A 249 -33.66 8.03 -25.66
C LEU A 249 -34.17 9.14 -24.74
N GLN A 250 -35.39 9.58 -24.93
CA GLN A 250 -36.00 10.63 -24.16
C GLN A 250 -37.45 10.32 -23.81
N LYS A 251 -37.82 10.60 -22.55
CA LYS A 251 -39.23 10.66 -22.10
C LYS A 251 -39.48 12.00 -21.43
N ALA A 252 -40.52 12.72 -21.84
CA ALA A 252 -40.92 14.00 -21.25
C ALA A 252 -39.73 14.98 -21.07
N ARG A 253 -38.85 15.07 -22.07
CA ARG A 253 -37.60 15.87 -22.07
C ARG A 253 -36.49 15.41 -21.07
N GLN A 254 -36.62 14.22 -20.48
CA GLN A 254 -35.60 13.62 -19.66
C GLN A 254 -34.80 12.63 -20.51
N PRO A 255 -33.55 12.93 -20.88
CA PRO A 255 -32.74 12.05 -21.69
C PRO A 255 -32.13 10.92 -20.82
N PHE A 256 -31.97 9.76 -21.40
CA PHE A 256 -31.23 8.64 -20.81
C PHE A 256 -30.62 7.77 -21.92
N ILE A 257 -29.69 6.91 -21.54
CA ILE A 257 -28.99 6.06 -22.49
C ILE A 257 -29.42 4.60 -22.29
N ALA A 258 -29.80 3.96 -23.41
CA ALA A 258 -30.00 2.52 -23.49
C ALA A 258 -28.92 1.91 -24.39
N ARG A 259 -28.38 0.75 -24.03
CA ARG A 259 -27.35 0.07 -24.80
C ARG A 259 -27.91 -1.12 -25.54
N LEU A 260 -27.51 -1.33 -26.77
CA LEU A 260 -27.86 -2.52 -27.53
C LEU A 260 -27.29 -3.76 -26.84
N VAL A 261 -28.15 -4.72 -26.47
CA VAL A 261 -27.76 -5.95 -25.77
C VAL A 261 -28.03 -7.22 -26.55
N GLY A 262 -28.83 -7.16 -27.62
CA GLY A 262 -29.11 -8.36 -28.43
C GLY A 262 -29.99 -8.13 -29.65
N ARG A 263 -30.15 -9.18 -30.46
CA ARG A 263 -31.06 -9.29 -31.59
C ARG A 263 -31.61 -10.70 -31.67
N ASP A 264 -32.91 -10.87 -31.78
CA ASP A 264 -33.59 -12.17 -31.96
C ASP A 264 -33.11 -13.26 -30.97
N GLY A 265 -32.90 -12.89 -29.71
CA GLY A 265 -32.41 -13.79 -28.66
C GLY A 265 -30.87 -14.00 -28.66
N VAL A 266 -30.15 -13.49 -29.65
CA VAL A 266 -28.68 -13.52 -29.69
C VAL A 266 -28.11 -12.32 -28.94
N ARG A 267 -27.29 -12.58 -27.93
CA ARG A 267 -26.64 -11.53 -27.10
C ARG A 267 -25.50 -10.86 -27.83
N TYR A 268 -25.43 -9.53 -27.80
CA TYR A 268 -24.26 -8.73 -28.17
C TYR A 268 -23.41 -8.36 -26.96
N GLY A 269 -22.10 -8.25 -27.17
CA GLY A 269 -21.15 -7.87 -26.12
C GLY A 269 -19.76 -7.56 -26.63
N ALA A 270 -18.83 -7.33 -25.71
CA ALA A 270 -17.41 -7.16 -26.00
C ALA A 270 -16.73 -8.51 -26.34
N PRO A 271 -15.53 -8.51 -26.97
CA PRO A 271 -14.78 -9.73 -27.23
C PRO A 271 -14.42 -10.56 -25.99
N THR A 272 -14.45 -9.93 -24.82
CA THR A 272 -14.18 -10.56 -23.51
C THR A 272 -15.42 -11.21 -22.89
N ASP A 273 -16.62 -10.99 -23.47
CA ASP A 273 -17.87 -11.53 -22.94
C ASP A 273 -18.15 -12.90 -23.54
N GLU A 274 -18.04 -13.94 -22.74
CA GLU A 274 -18.27 -15.32 -23.19
C GLU A 274 -19.67 -15.48 -23.79
N GLY A 275 -19.75 -16.11 -24.97
CA GLY A 275 -21.01 -16.40 -25.67
C GLY A 275 -21.71 -15.20 -26.29
N ALA A 276 -21.11 -14.01 -26.28
CA ALA A 276 -21.67 -12.84 -26.93
C ALA A 276 -21.21 -12.72 -28.39
N THR A 277 -22.12 -12.29 -29.27
CA THR A 277 -21.80 -11.86 -30.63
C THR A 277 -21.17 -10.47 -30.60
N VAL A 278 -20.05 -10.31 -31.29
CA VAL A 278 -19.28 -9.05 -31.31
C VAL A 278 -19.54 -8.32 -32.62
N ILE A 279 -19.89 -7.04 -32.52
CA ILE A 279 -19.93 -6.12 -33.68
C ILE A 279 -18.48 -5.70 -33.94
N ARG A 280 -17.88 -6.17 -35.04
CA ARG A 280 -16.42 -6.03 -35.26
C ARG A 280 -16.05 -4.89 -36.18
N THR A 281 -16.97 -4.41 -37.00
CA THR A 281 -16.65 -3.38 -38.00
C THR A 281 -17.66 -2.24 -37.95
N ARG A 282 -17.25 -1.09 -38.45
CA ARG A 282 -18.12 0.08 -38.62
C ARG A 282 -19.30 -0.26 -39.50
N ASP A 283 -19.11 -0.95 -40.61
CA ASP A 283 -20.17 -1.32 -41.56
C ASP A 283 -21.28 -2.16 -40.90
N GLN A 284 -20.91 -3.08 -40.01
CA GLN A 284 -21.88 -3.85 -39.21
C GLN A 284 -22.67 -2.94 -38.27
N ALA A 285 -21.99 -2.00 -37.59
CA ALA A 285 -22.65 -1.05 -36.70
C ALA A 285 -23.60 -0.11 -37.48
N ASP A 286 -23.13 0.44 -38.61
CA ASP A 286 -23.91 1.33 -39.47
C ASP A 286 -25.10 0.61 -40.09
N ALA A 287 -24.97 -0.66 -40.47
CA ALA A 287 -26.09 -1.50 -40.96
C ALA A 287 -27.16 -1.70 -39.88
N ILE A 288 -26.75 -1.93 -38.63
CA ILE A 288 -27.69 -2.02 -37.49
C ILE A 288 -28.41 -0.67 -37.30
N VAL A 289 -27.65 0.43 -37.27
CA VAL A 289 -28.23 1.78 -37.12
C VAL A 289 -29.19 2.09 -38.26
N ALA A 290 -28.84 1.74 -39.50
CA ALA A 290 -29.73 1.92 -40.66
C ALA A 290 -31.04 1.13 -40.55
N SER A 291 -30.96 -0.11 -40.04
CA SER A 291 -32.16 -0.97 -39.82
C SER A 291 -33.06 -0.47 -38.67
N LEU A 292 -32.57 0.36 -37.81
CA LEU A 292 -33.31 0.96 -36.67
C LEU A 292 -33.92 2.31 -36.99
N ARG A 293 -33.66 2.88 -38.18
CA ARG A 293 -34.26 4.18 -38.59
C ARG A 293 -35.76 4.05 -38.76
N GLY A 294 -36.50 4.88 -38.02
CA GLY A 294 -37.95 4.89 -38.06
C GLY A 294 -38.62 3.72 -37.30
N VAL A 295 -37.87 2.85 -36.72
CA VAL A 295 -38.38 1.76 -35.87
C VAL A 295 -38.77 2.33 -34.51
N PRO A 296 -39.99 2.07 -33.99
CA PRO A 296 -40.39 2.51 -32.66
C PRO A 296 -39.61 1.78 -31.57
N PHE A 297 -39.14 2.54 -30.60
CA PHE A 297 -38.50 2.01 -29.39
C PHE A 297 -39.55 1.88 -28.31
N THR A 298 -39.97 0.68 -28.00
CA THR A 298 -41.04 0.38 -27.06
C THR A 298 -40.51 -0.22 -25.79
N VAL A 299 -40.92 0.32 -24.65
CA VAL A 299 -40.59 -0.23 -23.34
C VAL A 299 -41.19 -1.63 -23.20
N GLY A 300 -40.35 -2.60 -23.02
CA GLY A 300 -40.76 -3.98 -22.75
C GLY A 300 -40.88 -4.22 -21.24
N GLU A 301 -40.00 -5.06 -20.69
CA GLU A 301 -40.04 -5.39 -19.28
C GLU A 301 -39.33 -4.33 -18.43
N VAL A 302 -40.01 -3.89 -17.37
CA VAL A 302 -39.47 -2.96 -16.37
C VAL A 302 -39.28 -3.74 -15.08
N ARG A 303 -38.00 -3.98 -14.72
CA ARG A 303 -37.64 -4.72 -13.52
C ARG A 303 -37.08 -3.77 -12.48
N ARG A 304 -37.74 -3.67 -11.34
CA ARG A 304 -37.30 -2.91 -10.18
C ARG A 304 -36.93 -3.83 -9.04
N LYS A 305 -35.73 -3.66 -8.47
CA LYS A 305 -35.20 -4.54 -7.40
C LYS A 305 -34.40 -3.75 -6.38
N ASP A 306 -34.68 -4.02 -5.12
CA ASP A 306 -33.78 -3.58 -4.04
C ASP A 306 -32.51 -4.46 -4.03
N GLN A 307 -31.35 -3.82 -4.23
CA GLN A 307 -30.06 -4.49 -4.18
C GLN A 307 -29.33 -4.09 -2.89
N PHE A 308 -28.96 -5.07 -2.10
CA PHE A 308 -28.20 -4.84 -0.88
C PHE A 308 -26.71 -4.75 -1.19
N ARG A 309 -26.09 -3.64 -0.77
CA ARG A 309 -24.63 -3.49 -0.79
C ARG A 309 -24.10 -3.65 0.62
N HIS A 310 -23.28 -4.67 0.84
CA HIS A 310 -22.70 -4.98 2.15
C HIS A 310 -21.43 -4.18 2.40
N PRO A 311 -21.16 -3.78 3.67
CA PRO A 311 -19.90 -3.14 4.00
C PRO A 311 -18.75 -4.13 3.91
N SER A 312 -17.61 -3.65 3.48
CA SER A 312 -16.37 -4.41 3.46
C SER A 312 -15.84 -4.64 4.89
N PRO A 313 -15.09 -5.73 5.15
CA PRO A 313 -14.52 -6.02 6.47
C PRO A 313 -13.57 -4.92 6.96
N PRO A 314 -13.24 -4.89 8.26
CA PRO A 314 -12.16 -4.06 8.78
C PRO A 314 -10.85 -4.34 8.06
N PHE A 315 -9.89 -3.42 8.16
CA PHE A 315 -8.63 -3.58 7.45
C PHE A 315 -7.75 -4.71 7.98
N THR A 316 -7.18 -5.45 7.04
CA THR A 316 -5.92 -6.18 7.20
C THR A 316 -4.75 -5.28 6.78
N THR A 317 -3.51 -5.73 6.99
CA THR A 317 -2.31 -5.02 6.50
C THR A 317 -2.38 -4.75 4.99
N SER A 318 -2.74 -5.76 4.23
CA SER A 318 -2.82 -5.70 2.78
C SER A 318 -3.89 -4.71 2.32
N THR A 319 -5.12 -4.82 2.83
CA THR A 319 -6.22 -3.95 2.43
C THR A 319 -6.00 -2.50 2.88
N LEU A 320 -5.35 -2.27 4.04
CA LEU A 320 -4.95 -0.92 4.45
C LEU A 320 -3.92 -0.31 3.48
N GLN A 321 -2.93 -1.09 3.05
CA GLN A 321 -1.93 -0.62 2.08
C GLN A 321 -2.58 -0.29 0.73
N GLN A 322 -3.51 -1.12 0.26
CA GLN A 322 -4.25 -0.91 -0.98
C GLN A 322 -5.08 0.38 -0.92
N GLU A 323 -5.92 0.54 0.09
CA GLU A 323 -6.78 1.71 0.24
C GLU A 323 -5.99 3.00 0.48
N ALA A 324 -4.93 2.96 1.27
CA ALA A 324 -4.07 4.12 1.46
C ALA A 324 -3.32 4.53 0.17
N ASN A 325 -2.98 3.57 -0.70
CA ASN A 325 -2.40 3.87 -2.00
C ASN A 325 -3.45 4.49 -2.93
N HIS A 326 -4.66 3.94 -3.01
CA HIS A 326 -5.74 4.43 -3.87
C HIS A 326 -6.22 5.82 -3.44
N ARG A 327 -6.58 6.00 -2.16
CA ARG A 327 -7.21 7.23 -1.66
C ARG A 327 -6.23 8.33 -1.31
N LEU A 328 -5.07 7.96 -0.75
CA LEU A 328 -4.10 8.92 -0.22
C LEU A 328 -2.85 9.04 -1.11
N GLY A 329 -2.64 8.11 -2.05
CA GLY A 329 -1.43 8.01 -2.87
C GLY A 329 -0.18 7.68 -2.04
N TYR A 330 -0.35 6.96 -0.92
CA TYR A 330 0.77 6.56 -0.07
C TYR A 330 1.36 5.24 -0.59
N SER A 331 2.68 5.13 -0.52
CA SER A 331 3.36 3.85 -0.73
C SER A 331 3.08 2.90 0.44
N ALA A 332 3.17 1.59 0.20
CA ALA A 332 3.02 0.58 1.24
C ALA A 332 3.94 0.85 2.44
N ALA A 333 5.22 1.19 2.21
CA ALA A 333 6.17 1.55 3.25
C ALA A 333 5.75 2.79 4.05
N ARG A 334 5.24 3.84 3.40
CA ARG A 334 4.75 5.03 4.09
C ARG A 334 3.52 4.72 4.94
N THR A 335 2.58 3.95 4.41
CA THR A 335 1.38 3.53 5.13
C THR A 335 1.76 2.79 6.42
N MET A 336 2.66 1.80 6.33
CA MET A 336 3.09 1.03 7.50
C MET A 336 3.86 1.87 8.52
N ASN A 337 4.71 2.80 8.08
CA ASN A 337 5.41 3.72 8.98
C ASN A 337 4.45 4.63 9.75
N VAL A 338 3.36 5.08 9.14
CA VAL A 338 2.34 5.90 9.80
C VAL A 338 1.50 5.03 10.75
N ALA A 339 1.10 3.84 10.32
CA ALA A 339 0.34 2.90 11.15
C ALA A 339 1.13 2.50 12.41
N GLN A 340 2.45 2.24 12.30
CA GLN A 340 3.33 1.97 13.44
C GLN A 340 3.31 3.11 14.46
N GLN A 341 3.35 4.36 14.00
CA GLN A 341 3.30 5.53 14.90
C GLN A 341 1.95 5.66 15.61
N LEU A 342 0.84 5.36 14.92
CA LEU A 342 -0.50 5.36 15.51
C LEU A 342 -0.67 4.23 16.53
N TYR A 343 -0.08 3.07 16.29
CA TYR A 343 -0.07 1.93 17.21
C TYR A 343 0.77 2.20 18.46
N GLU A 344 2.04 2.67 18.29
CA GLU A 344 2.98 2.86 19.41
C GLU A 344 2.57 3.94 20.38
N GLY A 345 1.71 4.88 19.96
CA GLY A 345 1.10 5.89 20.80
C GLY A 345 1.33 7.32 20.33
N VAL A 346 0.26 8.09 20.47
CA VAL A 346 0.21 9.53 20.21
C VAL A 346 -0.20 10.24 21.48
N ASP A 347 0.38 11.39 21.75
CA ASP A 347 0.02 12.23 22.89
C ASP A 347 -1.27 13.00 22.56
N LEU A 348 -2.33 12.73 23.31
CA LEU A 348 -3.65 13.36 23.18
C LEU A 348 -3.88 14.46 24.26
N GLY A 349 -2.83 15.08 24.75
CA GLY A 349 -2.92 16.14 25.76
C GLY A 349 -3.41 15.60 27.09
N ALA A 350 -4.60 16.03 27.53
CA ALA A 350 -5.18 15.63 28.82
C ALA A 350 -5.45 14.13 28.95
N GLU A 351 -5.70 13.41 27.82
CA GLU A 351 -5.86 11.95 27.83
C GLU A 351 -4.51 11.20 27.94
N GLY A 352 -3.40 11.94 27.79
CA GLY A 352 -2.05 11.36 27.79
C GLY A 352 -1.70 10.68 26.46
N THR A 353 -0.65 9.86 26.49
CA THR A 353 -0.20 9.11 25.28
C THR A 353 -0.88 7.75 25.24
N VAL A 354 -1.49 7.41 24.11
CA VAL A 354 -2.22 6.16 23.91
C VAL A 354 -2.04 5.66 22.46
N GLY A 355 -2.02 4.36 22.26
CA GLY A 355 -2.15 3.76 20.93
C GLY A 355 -3.54 4.03 20.36
N LEU A 356 -3.58 4.53 19.13
CA LEU A 356 -4.84 4.89 18.47
C LEU A 356 -5.43 3.76 17.64
N ILE A 357 -4.63 2.77 17.25
CA ILE A 357 -5.07 1.62 16.47
C ILE A 357 -4.54 0.32 17.10
N THR A 358 -5.16 -0.78 16.75
CA THR A 358 -4.67 -2.14 17.03
C THR A 358 -3.41 -2.43 16.22
N TYR A 359 -2.75 -3.55 16.52
CA TYR A 359 -1.53 -3.97 15.82
C TYR A 359 -1.75 -4.08 14.31
N MET A 360 -0.89 -3.43 13.53
CA MET A 360 -1.12 -3.20 12.12
C MET A 360 -0.54 -4.30 11.20
N ARG A 361 0.18 -5.29 11.71
CA ARG A 361 0.64 -6.44 10.94
C ARG A 361 -0.27 -7.62 11.21
N THR A 362 -1.37 -7.69 10.48
CA THR A 362 -2.40 -8.73 10.62
C THR A 362 -3.04 -9.04 9.28
N ASP A 363 -3.40 -10.27 9.08
CA ASP A 363 -4.24 -10.77 7.99
C ASP A 363 -5.65 -11.14 8.48
N SER A 364 -5.90 -11.00 9.78
CA SER A 364 -7.19 -11.25 10.41
C SER A 364 -8.16 -10.09 10.20
N VAL A 365 -9.43 -10.42 10.01
CA VAL A 365 -10.57 -9.48 10.00
C VAL A 365 -11.43 -9.61 11.25
N ARG A 366 -10.99 -10.38 12.24
CA ARG A 366 -11.69 -10.58 13.51
C ARG A 366 -11.72 -9.29 14.33
N VAL A 367 -12.81 -9.06 15.00
CA VAL A 367 -13.02 -7.91 15.91
C VAL A 367 -13.35 -8.43 17.30
N ALA A 368 -12.71 -7.86 18.33
CA ALA A 368 -13.02 -8.16 19.72
C ALA A 368 -14.47 -7.76 20.03
N GLU A 369 -15.17 -8.58 20.81
CA GLU A 369 -16.58 -8.33 21.17
C GLU A 369 -16.80 -6.99 21.89
N SER A 370 -15.83 -6.57 22.72
CA SER A 370 -15.88 -5.26 23.40
C SER A 370 -15.87 -4.10 22.41
N ALA A 371 -15.00 -4.17 21.39
CA ALA A 371 -14.91 -3.15 20.35
C ALA A 371 -16.14 -3.16 19.44
N GLN A 372 -16.70 -4.35 19.16
CA GLN A 372 -17.93 -4.48 18.38
C GLN A 372 -19.12 -3.85 19.12
N ARG A 373 -19.26 -4.12 20.42
CA ARG A 373 -20.31 -3.48 21.27
C ARG A 373 -20.17 -1.97 21.33
N GLU A 374 -18.95 -1.47 21.56
CA GLU A 374 -18.69 -0.01 21.57
C GLU A 374 -19.07 0.64 20.23
N ALA A 375 -18.74 -0.02 19.10
CA ALA A 375 -19.11 0.48 17.78
C ALA A 375 -20.63 0.50 17.56
N GLN A 376 -21.34 -0.54 17.97
CA GLN A 376 -22.80 -0.60 17.88
C GLN A 376 -23.50 0.48 18.71
N GLU A 377 -23.04 0.71 19.95
CA GLU A 377 -23.55 1.79 20.81
C GLU A 377 -23.30 3.16 20.15
N TYR A 378 -22.11 3.35 19.58
CA TYR A 378 -21.78 4.58 18.87
C TYR A 378 -22.68 4.79 17.65
N VAL A 379 -22.87 3.75 16.80
CA VAL A 379 -23.75 3.81 15.61
C VAL A 379 -25.18 4.14 16.03
N LYS A 380 -25.71 3.45 17.04
CA LYS A 380 -27.07 3.72 17.55
C LYS A 380 -27.26 5.16 17.99
N LYS A 381 -26.26 5.71 18.70
CA LYS A 381 -26.33 7.08 19.22
C LYS A 381 -26.15 8.13 18.11
N ALA A 382 -25.25 7.91 17.16
CA ALA A 382 -24.89 8.92 16.16
C ALA A 382 -25.75 8.89 14.90
N PHE A 383 -26.29 7.72 14.51
CA PHE A 383 -27.02 7.53 13.27
C PHE A 383 -28.44 6.99 13.48
N GLY A 384 -28.74 6.39 14.62
CA GLY A 384 -30.03 5.78 14.92
C GLY A 384 -30.02 4.24 14.78
N ALA A 385 -31.06 3.60 15.33
CA ALA A 385 -31.18 2.14 15.38
C ALA A 385 -31.28 1.48 13.99
N SER A 386 -31.83 2.16 12.99
CA SER A 386 -31.95 1.65 11.61
C SER A 386 -30.60 1.44 10.91
N TYR A 387 -29.54 2.06 11.41
CA TYR A 387 -28.18 1.87 10.89
C TYR A 387 -27.44 0.68 11.50
N LEU A 388 -28.06 -0.02 12.45
CA LEU A 388 -27.52 -1.27 12.99
C LEU A 388 -27.97 -2.45 12.13
N PRO A 389 -27.10 -3.46 11.89
CA PRO A 389 -27.53 -4.71 11.30
C PRO A 389 -28.40 -5.50 12.30
N ASP A 390 -29.25 -6.41 11.81
CA ASP A 390 -30.13 -7.26 12.63
C ASP A 390 -29.34 -8.14 13.62
N ALA A 391 -28.13 -8.54 13.24
CA ALA A 391 -27.21 -9.29 14.10
C ALA A 391 -25.78 -8.71 13.96
N PRO A 392 -24.93 -8.84 14.99
CA PRO A 392 -23.54 -8.40 14.91
C PRO A 392 -22.82 -9.03 13.71
N ARG A 393 -22.13 -8.20 12.93
CA ARG A 393 -21.44 -8.69 11.74
C ARG A 393 -20.24 -9.54 12.11
N VAL A 394 -20.15 -10.71 11.50
CA VAL A 394 -19.00 -11.61 11.62
C VAL A 394 -18.36 -11.74 10.24
N TYR A 395 -17.09 -11.39 10.17
CA TYR A 395 -16.27 -11.56 8.98
C TYR A 395 -15.37 -12.78 9.16
N ARG A 396 -15.28 -13.61 8.13
CA ARG A 396 -14.40 -14.77 8.14
C ARG A 396 -13.03 -14.40 7.59
N SER A 397 -12.00 -14.67 8.36
CA SER A 397 -10.62 -14.62 7.89
C SER A 397 -10.35 -15.75 6.89
N ARG A 398 -9.31 -15.59 6.06
CA ARG A 398 -8.85 -16.70 5.21
C ARG A 398 -8.36 -17.86 6.09
N ARG A 399 -8.36 -19.09 5.56
CA ARG A 399 -7.91 -20.28 6.31
C ARG A 399 -6.49 -20.19 6.86
N SER A 400 -5.63 -19.43 6.18
CA SER A 400 -4.23 -19.18 6.57
C SER A 400 -4.05 -17.99 7.53
N ALA A 401 -5.14 -17.29 7.92
CA ALA A 401 -5.03 -16.18 8.86
C ALA A 401 -4.86 -16.70 10.29
N GLN A 402 -3.94 -16.09 11.04
CA GLN A 402 -3.73 -16.41 12.44
C GLN A 402 -4.95 -15.99 13.26
N ASP A 403 -5.69 -16.95 13.78
CA ASP A 403 -6.93 -16.72 14.56
C ASP A 403 -6.68 -15.90 15.84
N ALA A 404 -5.43 -15.87 16.32
CA ALA A 404 -5.04 -15.09 17.49
C ALA A 404 -5.03 -13.57 17.24
N HIS A 405 -4.90 -13.14 15.97
CA HIS A 405 -4.79 -11.73 15.64
C HIS A 405 -6.16 -11.06 15.47
N GLU A 406 -6.16 -9.75 15.64
CA GLU A 406 -7.32 -8.87 15.46
C GLU A 406 -7.12 -7.97 14.24
N ALA A 407 -8.23 -7.53 13.61
CA ALA A 407 -8.20 -6.58 12.50
C ALA A 407 -7.63 -5.21 12.92
N ILE A 408 -7.16 -4.43 11.95
CA ILE A 408 -6.73 -3.04 12.16
C ILE A 408 -7.96 -2.17 12.40
N ARG A 409 -8.13 -1.70 13.62
CA ARG A 409 -9.24 -0.86 14.06
C ARG A 409 -8.77 0.26 15.01
N PRO A 410 -9.57 1.30 15.24
CA PRO A 410 -9.30 2.24 16.33
C PRO A 410 -9.40 1.53 17.69
N THR A 411 -8.57 1.92 18.65
CA THR A 411 -8.62 1.39 20.02
C THR A 411 -9.87 1.81 20.78
N SER A 412 -10.55 2.88 20.33
CA SER A 412 -11.89 3.28 20.76
C SER A 412 -12.55 4.11 19.66
N VAL A 413 -13.82 3.84 19.33
CA VAL A 413 -14.61 4.63 18.38
C VAL A 413 -14.97 6.01 18.91
N GLN A 414 -14.91 6.23 20.24
CA GLN A 414 -15.16 7.53 20.85
C GLN A 414 -14.05 8.55 20.53
N ARG A 415 -12.87 8.08 20.08
CA ARG A 415 -11.80 8.91 19.55
C ARG A 415 -12.08 9.20 18.08
N THR A 416 -13.13 9.96 17.80
CA THR A 416 -13.51 10.32 16.41
C THR A 416 -12.36 11.04 15.70
N PRO A 417 -12.29 10.95 14.36
CA PRO A 417 -11.27 11.67 13.59
C PRO A 417 -11.17 13.17 13.94
N ASP A 418 -12.29 13.85 14.11
CA ASP A 418 -12.30 15.28 14.45
C ASP A 418 -11.76 15.55 15.85
N ARG A 419 -12.04 14.69 16.82
CA ARG A 419 -11.53 14.81 18.19
C ARG A 419 -10.02 14.68 18.27
N VAL A 420 -9.42 13.74 17.51
CA VAL A 420 -7.97 13.50 17.55
C VAL A 420 -7.18 14.36 16.56
N LYS A 421 -7.83 15.00 15.60
CA LYS A 421 -7.21 15.83 14.57
C LYS A 421 -6.21 16.87 15.09
N PRO A 422 -6.46 17.60 16.19
CA PRO A 422 -5.51 18.58 16.71
C PRO A 422 -4.18 18.00 17.17
N TYR A 423 -4.15 16.71 17.51
CA TYR A 423 -2.97 16.00 18.03
C TYR A 423 -2.21 15.22 16.96
N LEU A 424 -2.77 15.12 15.77
CA LEU A 424 -2.20 14.31 14.68
C LEU A 424 -1.57 15.18 13.60
N ARG A 425 -0.44 14.72 13.08
CA ARG A 425 0.07 15.26 11.82
C ARG A 425 -0.87 14.90 10.67
N SER A 426 -0.81 15.68 9.59
CA SER A 426 -1.69 15.49 8.42
C SER A 426 -1.67 14.07 7.84
N ASP A 427 -0.50 13.40 7.83
CA ASP A 427 -0.35 12.03 7.37
C ASP A 427 -0.98 11.01 8.34
N GLN A 428 -0.77 11.20 9.64
CA GLN A 428 -1.37 10.38 10.70
C GLN A 428 -2.89 10.52 10.72
N PHE A 429 -3.39 11.75 10.63
CA PHE A 429 -4.82 12.01 10.57
C PHE A 429 -5.51 11.30 9.41
N LYS A 430 -4.93 11.35 8.20
CA LYS A 430 -5.52 10.71 7.03
C LYS A 430 -5.61 9.20 7.16
N VAL A 431 -4.56 8.55 7.67
CA VAL A 431 -4.55 7.09 7.87
C VAL A 431 -5.48 6.70 9.01
N TYR A 432 -5.47 7.43 10.12
CA TYR A 432 -6.39 7.20 11.24
C TYR A 432 -7.86 7.33 10.81
N LYS A 433 -8.20 8.41 10.10
CA LYS A 433 -9.54 8.62 9.57
C LYS A 433 -9.98 7.47 8.67
N LEU A 434 -9.09 7.00 7.79
CA LEU A 434 -9.36 5.88 6.90
C LEU A 434 -9.66 4.59 7.69
N ILE A 435 -8.87 4.29 8.72
CA ILE A 435 -9.06 3.11 9.59
C ILE A 435 -10.35 3.23 10.39
N TRP A 436 -10.62 4.39 10.97
CA TRP A 436 -11.80 4.64 11.79
C TRP A 436 -13.08 4.52 10.97
N GLU A 437 -13.15 5.18 9.81
CA GLU A 437 -14.30 5.14 8.91
C GLU A 437 -14.56 3.71 8.40
N ARG A 438 -13.52 2.98 8.03
CA ARG A 438 -13.64 1.58 7.58
C ARG A 438 -14.14 0.66 8.68
N PHE A 439 -13.59 0.77 9.87
CA PHE A 439 -14.01 -0.03 11.01
C PHE A 439 -15.47 0.26 11.38
N LEU A 440 -15.85 1.52 11.56
CA LEU A 440 -17.22 1.87 11.92
C LEU A 440 -18.21 1.38 10.86
N SER A 441 -17.93 1.62 9.58
CA SER A 441 -18.78 1.18 8.47
C SER A 441 -18.96 -0.34 8.44
N SER A 442 -17.93 -1.10 8.80
CA SER A 442 -17.99 -2.55 8.86
C SER A 442 -18.97 -3.08 9.91
N GLN A 443 -19.35 -2.28 10.90
CA GLN A 443 -20.30 -2.63 11.96
C GLN A 443 -21.72 -2.09 11.70
N MET A 444 -21.94 -1.45 10.53
CA MET A 444 -23.23 -0.83 10.16
C MET A 444 -24.09 -1.72 9.27
N ALA A 445 -25.38 -1.34 9.15
CA ALA A 445 -26.31 -1.96 8.24
C ALA A 445 -25.88 -1.81 6.78
N SER A 446 -26.30 -2.74 5.93
CA SER A 446 -26.08 -2.69 4.48
C SER A 446 -26.79 -1.48 3.88
N ALA A 447 -26.21 -0.91 2.83
CA ALA A 447 -26.91 0.05 2.01
C ALA A 447 -27.94 -0.67 1.12
N VAL A 448 -29.07 -0.02 0.89
CA VAL A 448 -30.10 -0.49 -0.03
C VAL A 448 -30.10 0.42 -1.25
N MET A 449 -29.83 -0.17 -2.41
CA MET A 449 -29.89 0.48 -3.71
C MET A 449 -31.21 0.11 -4.38
N ASP A 450 -31.96 1.12 -4.82
CA ASP A 450 -33.10 0.93 -5.70
C ASP A 450 -32.56 0.87 -7.15
N THR A 451 -32.60 -0.31 -7.76
CA THR A 451 -32.08 -0.55 -9.10
C THR A 451 -33.24 -0.76 -10.07
N LEU A 452 -33.17 -0.07 -11.19
CA LEU A 452 -34.15 -0.15 -12.28
C LEU A 452 -33.43 -0.66 -13.53
N SER A 453 -33.94 -1.75 -14.11
CA SER A 453 -33.49 -2.29 -15.39
C SER A 453 -34.67 -2.35 -16.33
N VAL A 454 -34.53 -1.72 -17.48
CA VAL A 454 -35.62 -1.61 -18.49
C VAL A 454 -35.12 -2.20 -19.79
N ASP A 455 -35.82 -3.23 -20.26
CA ASP A 455 -35.61 -3.79 -21.57
C ASP A 455 -36.47 -3.03 -22.58
N ILE A 456 -35.92 -2.59 -23.70
CA ILE A 456 -36.53 -1.76 -24.72
C ILE A 456 -36.42 -2.48 -26.05
N ALA A 457 -37.52 -2.77 -26.68
CA ALA A 457 -37.61 -3.42 -27.98
C ALA A 457 -37.58 -2.38 -29.11
N ALA A 458 -36.78 -2.63 -30.12
CA ALA A 458 -36.72 -1.87 -31.38
C ALA A 458 -36.69 -2.83 -32.56
N GLY A 459 -37.87 -3.24 -33.06
CA GLY A 459 -37.98 -4.33 -34.02
C GLY A 459 -37.43 -5.65 -33.47
N ALA A 460 -36.43 -6.23 -34.16
CA ALA A 460 -35.74 -7.43 -33.76
C ALA A 460 -34.66 -7.20 -32.68
N TYR A 461 -34.32 -5.94 -32.43
CA TYR A 461 -33.25 -5.57 -31.53
C TYR A 461 -33.75 -5.28 -30.11
N GLN A 462 -32.92 -5.61 -29.14
CA GLN A 462 -33.16 -5.36 -27.73
C GLN A 462 -32.11 -4.41 -27.17
N PHE A 463 -32.58 -3.33 -26.56
CA PHE A 463 -31.76 -2.38 -25.80
C PHE A 463 -32.05 -2.53 -24.32
N ARG A 464 -31.09 -2.14 -23.49
CA ARG A 464 -31.28 -2.12 -22.04
C ARG A 464 -30.79 -0.81 -21.47
N ALA A 465 -31.60 -0.20 -20.63
CA ALA A 465 -31.26 0.91 -19.79
C ALA A 465 -31.22 0.44 -18.33
N THR A 466 -30.22 0.90 -17.57
CA THR A 466 -30.12 0.63 -16.15
C THR A 466 -29.97 1.94 -15.37
N GLY A 467 -30.56 1.99 -14.20
CA GLY A 467 -30.46 3.13 -13.30
C GLY A 467 -30.39 2.65 -11.87
N SER A 468 -29.66 3.39 -11.03
CA SER A 468 -29.48 3.04 -9.63
C SER A 468 -29.46 4.29 -8.75
N ARG A 469 -30.19 4.24 -7.62
CA ARG A 469 -30.15 5.28 -6.60
C ARG A 469 -30.08 4.69 -5.21
N VAL A 470 -29.51 5.44 -4.27
CA VAL A 470 -29.47 5.05 -2.87
C VAL A 470 -30.84 5.23 -2.25
N LYS A 471 -31.48 4.12 -1.84
CA LYS A 471 -32.76 4.11 -1.11
C LYS A 471 -32.52 4.26 0.39
N PHE A 472 -31.56 3.52 0.92
CA PHE A 472 -31.08 3.65 2.30
C PHE A 472 -29.54 3.62 2.31
N PRO A 473 -28.88 4.65 2.85
CA PRO A 473 -27.43 4.77 2.76
C PRO A 473 -26.67 3.73 3.60
N GLY A 474 -27.23 3.26 4.73
CA GLY A 474 -26.55 2.32 5.58
C GLY A 474 -25.10 2.75 5.87
N PHE A 475 -24.14 1.82 5.72
CA PHE A 475 -22.71 2.10 5.92
C PHE A 475 -22.12 3.19 5.00
N LEU A 476 -22.75 3.45 3.84
CA LEU A 476 -22.31 4.51 2.92
C LEU A 476 -22.40 5.92 3.52
N ALA A 477 -23.13 6.09 4.62
CA ALA A 477 -23.18 7.35 5.37
C ALA A 477 -21.80 7.72 5.97
N VAL A 478 -20.96 6.71 6.28
CA VAL A 478 -19.63 6.87 6.85
C VAL A 478 -18.53 6.64 5.82
N TYR A 479 -18.64 5.56 5.05
CA TYR A 479 -17.59 5.10 4.16
C TYR A 479 -18.13 4.73 2.79
N ARG A 480 -17.62 5.36 1.75
CA ARG A 480 -17.92 5.00 0.37
C ARG A 480 -16.72 4.29 -0.22
N ASP A 481 -16.87 3.02 -0.58
CA ASP A 481 -15.87 2.33 -1.38
C ASP A 481 -15.71 3.05 -2.72
N LEU A 482 -14.46 3.18 -3.19
CA LEU A 482 -14.22 3.64 -4.55
C LEU A 482 -14.66 2.52 -5.50
N PRO A 483 -15.40 2.81 -6.58
CA PRO A 483 -15.70 1.79 -7.58
C PRO A 483 -14.38 1.25 -8.17
N GLU A 484 -14.22 -0.07 -8.22
CA GLU A 484 -13.02 -0.71 -8.74
C GLU A 484 -12.79 -0.42 -10.23
N ASN A 485 -13.85 -0.19 -11.00
CA ASN A 485 -13.81 -0.10 -12.47
C ASN A 485 -14.21 1.26 -13.03
N GLY A 486 -14.28 2.32 -12.24
CA GLY A 486 -14.66 3.64 -12.78
C GLY A 486 -16.11 3.72 -13.30
N GLU A 487 -16.96 2.78 -12.88
CA GLU A 487 -18.39 2.79 -13.20
C GLU A 487 -18.97 4.09 -12.68
N GLY A 488 -19.26 5.01 -13.62
CA GLY A 488 -20.01 6.23 -13.36
C GLY A 488 -21.34 5.83 -12.73
N GLN A 489 -21.79 6.61 -11.76
CA GLN A 489 -23.15 6.48 -11.27
C GLN A 489 -24.07 6.63 -12.49
N GLU A 490 -24.64 5.51 -12.98
CA GLU A 490 -25.72 5.58 -13.95
C GLU A 490 -26.81 6.45 -13.34
N GLY A 491 -27.22 7.48 -14.07
CA GLY A 491 -28.27 8.40 -13.62
C GLY A 491 -29.57 7.63 -13.35
N TRP A 492 -30.44 8.18 -12.54
CA TRP A 492 -31.77 7.63 -12.36
C TRP A 492 -32.54 7.75 -13.68
N LEU A 493 -33.21 6.66 -14.09
CA LEU A 493 -34.07 6.65 -15.27
C LEU A 493 -35.38 7.38 -14.97
N PRO A 494 -36.04 7.99 -15.99
CA PRO A 494 -37.41 8.47 -15.85
C PRO A 494 -38.39 7.33 -15.51
N ASP A 495 -39.57 7.65 -15.00
CA ASP A 495 -40.58 6.62 -14.76
C ASP A 495 -41.06 6.05 -16.10
N LEU A 496 -40.72 4.81 -16.39
CA LEU A 496 -41.04 4.09 -17.62
C LEU A 496 -42.09 3.02 -17.36
N THR A 497 -43.04 2.87 -18.28
CA THR A 497 -44.08 1.86 -18.20
C THR A 497 -44.04 0.94 -19.42
N ALA A 498 -44.31 -0.35 -19.21
CA ALA A 498 -44.35 -1.31 -20.30
C ALA A 498 -45.35 -0.92 -21.39
N GLY A 499 -44.99 -1.08 -22.66
CA GLY A 499 -45.80 -0.70 -23.83
C GLY A 499 -45.63 0.77 -24.25
N GLU A 500 -44.90 1.57 -23.51
CA GLU A 500 -44.66 2.99 -23.84
C GLU A 500 -43.66 3.13 -24.97
N THR A 501 -43.95 4.00 -25.94
CA THR A 501 -43.02 4.34 -27.03
C THR A 501 -42.14 5.52 -26.62
N LEU A 502 -40.85 5.40 -26.86
CA LEU A 502 -39.83 6.37 -26.50
C LEU A 502 -39.37 7.18 -27.72
N GLU A 503 -39.05 8.43 -27.50
CA GLU A 503 -38.46 9.29 -28.51
C GLU A 503 -36.97 8.95 -28.65
N VAL A 504 -36.51 8.68 -29.87
CA VAL A 504 -35.11 8.43 -30.20
C VAL A 504 -34.42 9.76 -30.54
N VAL A 505 -33.52 10.20 -29.71
CA VAL A 505 -32.75 11.42 -29.96
C VAL A 505 -31.55 11.14 -30.88
N ALA A 506 -30.83 10.07 -30.62
CA ALA A 506 -29.69 9.66 -31.44
C ALA A 506 -29.35 8.17 -31.26
N LEU A 507 -28.81 7.57 -32.30
CA LEU A 507 -28.11 6.29 -32.28
C LEU A 507 -26.64 6.59 -32.61
N ASP A 508 -25.72 6.36 -31.67
CA ASP A 508 -24.32 6.77 -31.77
C ASP A 508 -23.39 5.53 -31.70
N PRO A 509 -23.03 4.96 -32.88
CA PRO A 509 -22.10 3.82 -32.89
C PRO A 509 -20.71 4.24 -32.38
N GLN A 510 -20.26 3.60 -31.32
CA GLN A 510 -18.99 3.88 -30.65
C GLN A 510 -17.96 2.78 -30.91
N GLN A 511 -16.80 3.17 -31.42
CA GLN A 511 -15.66 2.30 -31.62
C GLN A 511 -14.92 2.07 -30.31
N HIS A 512 -14.58 0.83 -30.05
CA HIS A 512 -13.78 0.41 -28.90
C HIS A 512 -12.67 -0.55 -29.33
N PHE A 513 -11.62 -0.59 -28.54
CA PHE A 513 -10.56 -1.60 -28.65
C PHE A 513 -10.39 -2.27 -27.28
N THR A 514 -10.22 -3.58 -27.28
CA THR A 514 -9.83 -4.28 -26.05
C THR A 514 -8.53 -3.70 -25.53
N GLN A 515 -8.39 -3.61 -24.20
CA GLN A 515 -7.21 -3.04 -23.55
C GLN A 515 -6.37 -4.16 -22.93
N PRO A 516 -5.04 -4.03 -22.95
CA PRO A 516 -4.19 -4.98 -22.24
C PRO A 516 -4.43 -4.89 -20.73
N PRO A 517 -4.10 -5.94 -19.96
CA PRO A 517 -4.20 -5.88 -18.51
C PRO A 517 -3.35 -4.72 -17.97
N PRO A 518 -3.85 -3.95 -17.01
CA PRO A 518 -3.14 -2.78 -16.51
C PRO A 518 -1.86 -3.20 -15.76
N ARG A 519 -0.79 -2.41 -15.91
CA ARG A 519 0.42 -2.57 -15.11
C ARG A 519 0.09 -2.45 -13.62
N TYR A 520 0.80 -3.20 -12.80
CA TYR A 520 0.62 -3.13 -11.35
C TYR A 520 0.91 -1.74 -10.80
N THR A 521 0.07 -1.31 -9.86
CA THR A 521 0.41 -0.29 -8.86
C THR A 521 1.03 -0.98 -7.62
N GLU A 522 1.54 -0.24 -6.63
CA GLU A 522 1.92 -0.87 -5.35
C GLU A 522 0.73 -1.59 -4.72
N ALA A 523 -0.47 -1.02 -4.79
CA ALA A 523 -1.71 -1.60 -4.25
C ALA A 523 -2.06 -2.93 -4.94
N SER A 524 -2.13 -2.93 -6.28
CA SER A 524 -2.50 -4.14 -7.02
C SER A 524 -1.40 -5.22 -6.97
N LEU A 525 -0.12 -4.83 -6.79
CA LEU A 525 0.95 -5.81 -6.54
C LEU A 525 0.82 -6.44 -5.15
N VAL A 526 0.50 -5.66 -4.10
CA VAL A 526 0.22 -6.21 -2.76
C VAL A 526 -0.96 -7.19 -2.82
N ARG A 527 -2.04 -6.80 -3.52
CA ARG A 527 -3.20 -7.67 -3.73
C ARG A 527 -2.82 -8.98 -4.44
N ALA A 528 -2.07 -8.88 -5.53
CA ALA A 528 -1.63 -10.05 -6.30
C ALA A 528 -0.72 -11.00 -5.50
N LEU A 529 0.15 -10.47 -4.65
CA LEU A 529 0.97 -11.27 -3.73
C LEU A 529 0.08 -11.97 -2.68
N GLU A 530 -0.85 -11.24 -2.07
CA GLU A 530 -1.77 -11.78 -1.06
C GLU A 530 -2.69 -12.86 -1.64
N GLU A 531 -3.28 -12.63 -2.81
CA GLU A 531 -4.18 -13.58 -3.49
C GLU A 531 -3.49 -14.90 -3.82
N ARG A 532 -2.19 -14.85 -4.12
CA ARG A 532 -1.35 -16.02 -4.38
C ARG A 532 -0.71 -16.62 -3.13
N GLY A 533 -0.95 -16.08 -1.94
CA GLY A 533 -0.32 -16.55 -0.71
C GLY A 533 1.18 -16.23 -0.58
N ILE A 534 1.71 -15.35 -1.44
CA ILE A 534 3.14 -15.01 -1.52
C ILE A 534 3.46 -13.85 -0.56
N GLY A 535 4.31 -14.12 0.42
CA GLY A 535 4.64 -13.17 1.49
C GLY A 535 3.55 -13.09 2.58
N ARG A 536 3.80 -12.23 3.58
CA ARG A 536 2.93 -12.06 4.76
C ARG A 536 2.88 -10.57 5.13
N PRO A 537 2.01 -10.14 6.05
CA PRO A 537 1.88 -8.75 6.48
C PRO A 537 3.19 -8.02 6.76
N SER A 538 4.18 -8.71 7.28
CA SER A 538 5.51 -8.15 7.57
C SER A 538 6.40 -7.95 6.35
N THR A 539 6.12 -8.61 5.20
CA THR A 539 7.04 -8.66 4.04
C THR A 539 6.57 -7.85 2.83
N TYR A 540 5.29 -7.52 2.66
CA TYR A 540 4.79 -6.80 1.48
C TYR A 540 5.50 -5.47 1.24
N ALA A 541 5.47 -4.57 2.21
CA ALA A 541 6.09 -3.25 2.09
C ALA A 541 7.62 -3.31 1.93
N PRO A 542 8.39 -4.11 2.70
CA PRO A 542 9.83 -4.28 2.51
C PRO A 542 10.21 -4.85 1.14
N THR A 543 9.42 -5.79 0.60
CA THR A 543 9.64 -6.39 -0.72
C THR A 543 9.53 -5.35 -1.81
N ILE A 544 8.41 -4.61 -1.86
CA ILE A 544 8.19 -3.56 -2.87
C ILE A 544 9.26 -2.47 -2.78
N GLU A 545 9.62 -2.03 -1.57
CA GLU A 545 10.68 -1.05 -1.40
C GLU A 545 12.04 -1.58 -1.87
N THR A 546 12.31 -2.87 -1.68
CA THR A 546 13.57 -3.50 -2.07
C THR A 546 13.69 -3.60 -3.59
N ILE A 547 12.67 -4.08 -4.31
CA ILE A 547 12.72 -4.20 -5.78
C ILE A 547 12.86 -2.82 -6.45
N LYS A 548 12.24 -1.78 -5.90
CA LYS A 548 12.40 -0.39 -6.35
C LYS A 548 13.80 0.14 -6.04
N ARG A 549 14.30 -0.07 -4.82
CA ARG A 549 15.64 0.38 -4.40
C ARG A 549 16.77 -0.31 -5.17
N ARG A 550 16.59 -1.58 -5.56
CA ARG A 550 17.54 -2.33 -6.38
C ARG A 550 17.49 -1.94 -7.86
N GLY A 551 16.46 -1.18 -8.27
CA GLY A 551 16.30 -0.74 -9.64
C GLY A 551 15.78 -1.83 -10.57
N TYR A 552 15.16 -2.88 -10.07
CA TYR A 552 14.50 -3.90 -10.87
C TYR A 552 13.18 -3.41 -11.43
N VAL A 553 12.51 -2.56 -10.65
CA VAL A 553 11.22 -1.97 -10.98
C VAL A 553 11.28 -0.46 -10.76
N LYS A 554 10.68 0.31 -11.66
CA LYS A 554 10.60 1.77 -11.61
C LYS A 554 9.15 2.22 -11.61
N PRO A 555 8.71 3.06 -10.66
CA PRO A 555 7.37 3.64 -10.71
C PRO A 555 7.32 4.79 -11.73
N ILE A 556 6.42 4.71 -12.70
CA ILE A 556 6.10 5.77 -13.66
C ILE A 556 4.60 5.98 -13.59
N ASN A 557 4.14 7.19 -13.33
CA ASN A 557 2.71 7.52 -13.15
C ASN A 557 1.97 6.56 -12.21
N ARG A 558 2.62 6.20 -11.07
CA ARG A 558 2.16 5.22 -10.07
C ARG A 558 2.05 3.78 -10.57
N ARG A 559 2.40 3.48 -11.83
CA ARG A 559 2.47 2.13 -12.37
C ARG A 559 3.90 1.61 -12.25
N LEU A 560 4.04 0.34 -11.92
CA LEU A 560 5.32 -0.33 -11.79
C LEU A 560 5.74 -0.89 -13.15
N HIS A 561 6.87 -0.41 -13.64
CA HIS A 561 7.47 -0.87 -14.88
C HIS A 561 8.73 -1.68 -14.57
N PRO A 562 8.95 -2.84 -15.16
CA PRO A 562 10.22 -3.53 -15.05
C PRO A 562 11.29 -2.71 -15.79
N THR A 563 12.51 -2.75 -15.30
CA THR A 563 13.67 -2.20 -16.01
C THR A 563 14.33 -3.31 -16.82
N ASP A 564 15.18 -2.96 -17.80
CA ASP A 564 15.97 -3.94 -18.54
C ASP A 564 16.79 -4.83 -17.61
N LEU A 565 17.34 -4.23 -16.54
CA LEU A 565 18.01 -4.97 -15.48
C LEU A 565 17.06 -5.92 -14.74
N GLY A 566 15.84 -5.49 -14.46
CA GLY A 566 14.83 -6.33 -13.82
C GLY A 566 14.43 -7.50 -14.68
N LYS A 567 14.19 -7.28 -16.00
CA LYS A 567 13.92 -8.32 -16.97
C LYS A 567 15.08 -9.32 -17.06
N LEU A 568 16.32 -8.83 -17.24
CA LEU A 568 17.52 -9.66 -17.32
C LEU A 568 17.72 -10.56 -16.09
N VAL A 569 17.62 -9.99 -14.89
CA VAL A 569 17.78 -10.75 -13.62
C VAL A 569 16.64 -11.74 -13.45
N ASN A 570 15.41 -11.38 -13.82
CA ASN A 570 14.27 -12.25 -13.77
C ASN A 570 14.44 -13.46 -14.71
N ASP A 571 14.77 -13.21 -15.98
CA ASP A 571 14.88 -14.26 -16.98
C ASP A 571 16.01 -15.24 -16.61
N LEU A 572 17.14 -14.74 -16.14
CA LEU A 572 18.24 -15.56 -15.64
C LEU A 572 17.85 -16.42 -14.43
N LEU A 573 17.07 -15.85 -13.49
CA LEU A 573 16.61 -16.61 -12.31
C LEU A 573 15.53 -17.63 -12.68
N VAL A 574 14.62 -17.32 -13.59
CA VAL A 574 13.57 -18.24 -14.06
C VAL A 574 14.19 -19.42 -14.81
N GLU A 575 15.22 -19.18 -15.62
CA GLU A 575 15.89 -20.24 -16.40
C GLU A 575 16.65 -21.25 -15.54
N HIS A 576 17.28 -20.75 -14.44
CA HIS A 576 18.22 -21.58 -13.66
C HIS A 576 17.73 -21.96 -12.25
N PHE A 577 16.66 -21.33 -11.75
CA PHE A 577 16.10 -21.53 -10.42
C PHE A 577 14.57 -21.56 -10.50
N GLY A 578 14.03 -22.42 -11.36
CA GLY A 578 12.61 -22.50 -11.66
C GLY A 578 11.72 -22.60 -10.42
N ASP A 579 12.05 -23.49 -9.49
CA ASP A 579 11.30 -23.71 -8.27
C ASP A 579 11.29 -22.47 -7.36
N VAL A 580 12.45 -21.85 -7.14
CA VAL A 580 12.55 -20.62 -6.30
C VAL A 580 11.79 -19.45 -6.90
N MET A 581 11.62 -19.45 -8.23
CA MET A 581 10.88 -18.43 -8.97
C MET A 581 9.41 -18.78 -9.16
N ASP A 582 9.02 -20.01 -8.85
CA ASP A 582 7.63 -20.47 -9.00
C ASP A 582 6.70 -19.84 -7.95
N TYR A 583 5.47 -19.51 -8.39
CA TYR A 583 4.48 -18.84 -7.53
C TYR A 583 3.93 -19.80 -6.49
N ASP A 584 3.55 -21.01 -6.92
CA ASP A 584 2.91 -21.98 -6.04
C ASP A 584 3.90 -22.57 -5.05
N PHE A 585 5.15 -22.81 -5.49
CA PHE A 585 6.25 -23.20 -4.60
C PHE A 585 6.51 -22.16 -3.50
N THR A 586 6.54 -20.86 -3.88
CA THR A 586 6.73 -19.78 -2.89
C THR A 586 5.55 -19.68 -1.92
N ALA A 587 4.33 -19.89 -2.40
CA ALA A 587 3.13 -19.91 -1.56
C ALA A 587 3.14 -21.10 -0.58
N ALA A 588 3.45 -22.31 -1.09
CA ALA A 588 3.57 -23.51 -0.25
C ALA A 588 4.62 -23.35 0.85
N MET A 589 5.77 -22.76 0.54
CA MET A 589 6.81 -22.45 1.53
C MET A 589 6.33 -21.47 2.62
N GLU A 590 5.52 -20.47 2.26
CA GLU A 590 4.92 -19.57 3.25
C GLU A 590 3.91 -20.31 4.15
N GLU A 591 3.15 -21.26 3.60
CA GLU A 591 2.22 -22.12 4.36
C GLU A 591 2.98 -23.10 5.27
N GLU A 592 4.08 -23.69 4.81
CA GLU A 592 4.94 -24.52 5.65
C GLU A 592 5.50 -23.74 6.85
N LEU A 593 5.91 -22.47 6.65
CA LEU A 593 6.35 -21.60 7.74
C LEU A 593 5.23 -21.27 8.72
N ASP A 594 3.99 -21.16 8.27
CA ASP A 594 2.84 -21.00 9.16
C ASP A 594 2.54 -22.32 9.90
N ASN A 595 2.69 -23.48 9.25
CA ASN A 595 2.59 -24.78 9.92
C ASN A 595 3.69 -25.01 10.99
N VAL A 596 4.90 -24.47 10.79
CA VAL A 596 5.94 -24.44 11.85
C VAL A 596 5.49 -23.57 13.02
N GLU A 597 4.87 -22.42 12.76
CA GLU A 597 4.34 -21.52 13.77
C GLU A 597 3.25 -22.16 14.62
N GLU A 598 2.41 -22.97 14.00
CA GLU A 598 1.36 -23.76 14.69
C GLU A 598 1.88 -25.05 15.33
N GLY A 599 3.17 -25.36 15.23
CA GLY A 599 3.79 -26.55 15.79
C GLY A 599 3.49 -27.85 15.05
N ARG A 600 2.97 -27.79 13.81
CA ARG A 600 2.64 -28.96 12.99
C ARG A 600 3.85 -29.52 12.23
N LEU A 601 4.83 -28.67 11.93
CA LEU A 601 6.03 -29.03 11.17
C LEU A 601 7.31 -28.66 11.94
N ASP A 602 8.33 -29.48 11.77
CA ASP A 602 9.68 -29.18 12.24
C ASP A 602 10.37 -28.20 11.30
N TRP A 603 10.94 -27.14 11.84
CA TRP A 603 11.57 -26.08 11.07
C TRP A 603 12.85 -26.53 10.33
N GLN A 604 13.60 -27.50 10.91
CA GLN A 604 14.82 -28.02 10.28
C GLN A 604 14.48 -28.85 9.06
N LYS A 605 13.37 -29.60 9.13
CA LYS A 605 12.87 -30.36 8.00
C LYS A 605 12.46 -29.42 6.86
N VAL A 606 11.69 -28.37 7.13
CA VAL A 606 11.29 -27.39 6.11
C VAL A 606 12.51 -26.73 5.43
N VAL A 607 13.51 -26.36 6.21
CA VAL A 607 14.75 -25.78 5.64
C VAL A 607 15.54 -26.81 4.85
N GLY A 608 15.60 -28.06 5.29
CA GLY A 608 16.30 -29.16 4.61
C GLY A 608 15.67 -29.56 3.29
N ASP A 609 14.35 -29.69 3.28
CA ASP A 609 13.57 -30.03 2.09
C ASP A 609 13.75 -28.94 0.98
N PHE A 610 13.84 -27.68 1.40
CA PHE A 610 14.17 -26.57 0.49
C PHE A 610 15.63 -26.60 0.02
N TRP A 611 16.58 -26.86 0.93
CA TRP A 611 18.01 -26.70 0.65
C TRP A 611 18.54 -27.68 -0.37
N THR A 612 18.12 -28.94 -0.31
CA THR A 612 18.67 -30.01 -1.15
C THR A 612 18.49 -29.75 -2.65
N PRO A 613 17.28 -29.49 -3.18
CA PRO A 613 17.11 -29.14 -4.59
C PRO A 613 17.77 -27.81 -4.95
N PHE A 614 17.69 -26.81 -4.05
CA PHE A 614 18.29 -25.50 -4.29
C PHE A 614 19.81 -25.53 -4.43
N GLU A 615 20.52 -26.35 -3.64
CA GLU A 615 21.96 -26.52 -3.73
C GLU A 615 22.37 -27.16 -5.05
N HIS A 616 21.63 -28.17 -5.50
CA HIS A 616 21.83 -28.80 -6.80
C HIS A 616 21.69 -27.77 -7.95
N ASP A 617 20.64 -26.99 -7.94
CA ASP A 617 20.42 -25.94 -8.95
C ASP A 617 21.52 -24.87 -8.91
N LEU A 618 21.99 -24.50 -7.72
CA LEU A 618 23.05 -23.54 -7.55
C LEU A 618 24.35 -24.00 -8.19
N VAL A 619 24.72 -25.28 -8.01
CA VAL A 619 25.93 -25.87 -8.62
C VAL A 619 25.78 -25.91 -10.12
N ALA A 620 24.63 -26.32 -10.64
CA ALA A 620 24.35 -26.35 -12.06
C ALA A 620 24.38 -24.95 -12.70
N ALA A 621 23.76 -23.96 -12.03
CA ALA A 621 23.73 -22.57 -12.48
C ALA A 621 25.14 -21.93 -12.50
N GLU A 622 25.99 -22.26 -11.53
CA GLU A 622 27.35 -21.73 -11.47
C GLU A 622 28.19 -22.11 -12.69
N GLN A 623 27.96 -23.33 -13.23
CA GLN A 623 28.60 -23.86 -14.41
C GLN A 623 27.97 -23.35 -15.72
N LYS A 624 26.63 -23.31 -15.79
CA LYS A 624 25.89 -23.00 -17.02
C LYS A 624 25.81 -21.51 -17.33
N ILE A 625 25.71 -20.64 -16.30
CA ILE A 625 25.56 -19.20 -16.54
C ILE A 625 26.88 -18.64 -17.07
N VAL A 626 26.85 -18.20 -18.33
CA VAL A 626 27.93 -17.40 -18.92
C VAL A 626 27.87 -15.97 -18.35
N GLN A 627 29.00 -15.27 -18.32
CA GLN A 627 29.00 -13.87 -17.91
C GLN A 627 28.13 -13.04 -18.86
N VAL A 628 27.06 -12.47 -18.33
CA VAL A 628 26.13 -11.66 -19.11
C VAL A 628 26.62 -10.22 -19.09
N GLU A 629 26.98 -9.71 -20.26
CA GLU A 629 27.20 -8.29 -20.41
C GLU A 629 25.88 -7.56 -20.25
N THR A 630 25.81 -6.63 -19.28
CA THR A 630 24.62 -5.78 -19.16
C THR A 630 24.45 -5.00 -20.45
N PRO A 631 23.23 -4.94 -21.03
CA PRO A 631 23.01 -4.19 -22.27
C PRO A 631 23.57 -2.78 -22.14
N VAL A 632 24.56 -2.48 -22.96
CA VAL A 632 25.20 -1.18 -22.97
C VAL A 632 24.47 -0.34 -24.00
N VAL A 633 23.65 0.62 -23.56
CA VAL A 633 22.94 1.51 -24.47
C VAL A 633 23.92 2.61 -24.90
N GLU A 634 24.37 2.58 -26.13
CA GLU A 634 25.12 3.69 -26.72
C GLU A 634 24.22 4.92 -26.86
N ILE A 635 24.74 6.08 -26.50
CA ILE A 635 23.98 7.32 -26.55
C ILE A 635 24.25 8.16 -27.80
N GLY A 636 25.01 7.59 -28.78
CA GLY A 636 25.36 8.28 -30.04
C GLY A 636 26.39 9.40 -29.90
N GLU A 637 27.02 9.55 -28.74
CA GLU A 637 28.05 10.57 -28.47
C GLU A 637 29.42 9.92 -28.30
N ALA A 638 30.45 10.60 -28.78
CA ALA A 638 31.86 10.20 -28.58
C ALA A 638 32.44 10.77 -27.28
N CYS A 639 33.30 10.01 -26.64
CA CYS A 639 33.99 10.43 -25.42
C CYS A 639 34.97 11.57 -25.73
N ARG A 640 34.85 12.69 -25.02
CA ARG A 640 35.72 13.87 -25.18
C ARG A 640 37.18 13.61 -24.80
N GLN A 641 37.50 12.51 -24.07
CA GLN A 641 38.87 12.18 -23.66
C GLN A 641 39.56 11.19 -24.61
N CYS A 642 38.83 10.23 -25.19
CA CYS A 642 39.45 9.16 -25.99
C CYS A 642 38.74 8.84 -27.32
N GLY A 643 37.68 9.55 -27.68
CA GLY A 643 36.93 9.35 -28.92
C GLY A 643 36.03 8.11 -28.98
N ARG A 644 36.12 7.17 -28.02
CA ARG A 644 35.27 5.96 -28.00
C ARG A 644 33.82 6.31 -27.67
N PRO A 645 32.83 5.49 -28.05
CA PRO A 645 31.41 5.75 -27.77
C PRO A 645 31.15 5.95 -26.29
N LEU A 646 30.22 6.87 -25.97
CA LEU A 646 29.67 7.03 -24.64
C LEU A 646 28.46 6.11 -24.47
N VAL A 647 28.38 5.53 -23.29
CA VAL A 647 27.38 4.50 -22.96
C VAL A 647 26.67 4.82 -21.66
N ARG A 648 25.40 4.48 -21.57
CA ARG A 648 24.62 4.58 -20.36
C ARG A 648 24.93 3.39 -19.46
N LYS A 649 25.38 3.66 -18.24
CA LYS A 649 25.66 2.67 -17.20
C LYS A 649 24.87 2.96 -15.93
N PHE A 650 24.64 1.93 -15.11
CA PHE A 650 24.01 2.06 -13.80
C PHE A 650 25.06 2.02 -12.69
N GLY A 651 25.10 3.03 -11.84
CA GLY A 651 25.98 3.11 -10.70
C GLY A 651 25.25 3.12 -9.35
N ARG A 652 26.02 3.25 -8.25
CA ARG A 652 25.48 3.31 -6.88
C ARG A 652 24.45 4.43 -6.67
N PHE A 653 24.56 5.51 -7.44
CA PHE A 653 23.74 6.71 -7.31
C PHE A 653 22.68 6.87 -8.41
N GLY A 654 22.50 5.87 -9.27
CA GLY A 654 21.58 5.88 -10.40
C GLY A 654 22.28 5.72 -11.75
N GLU A 655 21.57 6.04 -12.81
CA GLU A 655 22.08 6.01 -14.18
C GLU A 655 23.09 7.12 -14.41
N PHE A 656 24.14 6.83 -15.16
CA PHE A 656 25.17 7.79 -15.55
C PHE A 656 25.75 7.41 -16.91
N ILE A 657 26.32 8.39 -17.57
CA ILE A 657 27.04 8.20 -18.84
C ILE A 657 28.51 7.95 -18.54
N ALA A 658 29.06 6.91 -19.16
CA ALA A 658 30.47 6.56 -19.04
C ALA A 658 31.09 6.30 -20.42
N CYS A 659 32.38 6.37 -20.52
CA CYS A 659 33.09 5.92 -21.71
C CYS A 659 33.06 4.39 -21.81
N SER A 660 32.85 3.84 -23.01
CA SER A 660 32.91 2.39 -23.29
C SER A 660 34.32 1.84 -23.04
N GLY A 661 35.35 2.66 -23.12
CA GLY A 661 36.75 2.29 -22.92
C GLY A 661 37.21 2.18 -21.46
N TYR A 662 36.31 2.05 -20.49
CA TYR A 662 36.68 1.76 -19.12
C TYR A 662 37.30 0.34 -19.00
N PRO A 663 38.37 0.12 -18.23
CA PRO A 663 39.01 1.00 -17.25
C PRO A 663 40.07 1.98 -17.78
N GLU A 664 40.43 1.91 -19.05
CA GLU A 664 41.49 2.75 -19.66
C GLU A 664 41.07 4.23 -19.71
N CYS A 665 39.82 4.49 -20.09
CA CYS A 665 39.21 5.81 -20.00
C CYS A 665 38.15 5.87 -18.90
N ARG A 666 38.36 6.73 -17.93
CA ARG A 666 37.48 6.85 -16.76
C ARG A 666 36.48 8.01 -16.87
N TYR A 667 36.27 8.52 -18.09
CA TYR A 667 35.31 9.61 -18.28
C TYR A 667 33.91 9.19 -17.88
N THR A 668 33.26 9.99 -17.02
CA THR A 668 31.88 9.80 -16.60
C THR A 668 31.17 11.15 -16.47
N ARG A 669 29.87 11.20 -16.80
CA ARG A 669 29.01 12.34 -16.50
C ARG A 669 27.62 11.86 -16.02
N PRO A 670 26.89 12.65 -15.22
CA PRO A 670 25.51 12.33 -14.88
C PRO A 670 24.64 12.26 -16.13
N LEU A 671 23.60 11.42 -16.10
CA LEU A 671 22.58 11.40 -17.15
C LEU A 671 21.68 12.60 -17.00
N GLY A 672 21.59 13.45 -18.03
CA GLY A 672 20.68 14.58 -18.12
C GLY A 672 19.23 14.14 -18.35
N ILE A 673 18.30 15.01 -18.00
CA ILE A 673 16.86 14.78 -18.27
C ILE A 673 16.38 15.47 -19.56
N GLY A 674 17.32 15.95 -20.41
CA GLY A 674 17.02 16.68 -21.64
C GLY A 674 16.64 18.15 -21.45
N VAL A 675 16.79 18.70 -20.24
CA VAL A 675 16.41 20.06 -19.90
C VAL A 675 17.66 20.86 -19.57
N PRO A 676 17.97 21.96 -20.30
CA PRO A 676 19.06 22.89 -19.95
C PRO A 676 18.86 23.48 -18.56
N CYS A 677 19.94 23.68 -17.80
CA CYS A 677 19.84 24.28 -16.50
C CYS A 677 19.27 25.69 -16.56
N PRO A 678 18.14 26.01 -15.92
CA PRO A 678 17.49 27.30 -16.01
C PRO A 678 18.33 28.43 -15.40
N ARG A 679 19.31 28.10 -14.55
CA ARG A 679 20.17 29.09 -13.90
C ARG A 679 21.44 29.42 -14.69
N CYS A 680 22.21 28.42 -15.09
CA CYS A 680 23.50 28.68 -15.79
C CYS A 680 23.41 28.49 -17.30
N LYS A 681 22.36 27.90 -17.84
CA LYS A 681 22.11 27.61 -19.26
C LYS A 681 23.22 26.81 -19.97
N VAL A 682 24.34 26.54 -19.30
CA VAL A 682 25.49 25.78 -19.80
C VAL A 682 25.40 24.30 -19.42
N GLY A 683 24.95 23.99 -18.18
CA GLY A 683 24.76 22.63 -17.71
C GLY A 683 23.37 22.14 -18.01
N GLU A 684 23.22 20.82 -17.92
CA GLU A 684 21.94 20.13 -18.04
C GLU A 684 21.36 19.77 -16.65
N VAL A 685 20.05 19.71 -16.55
CA VAL A 685 19.42 19.23 -15.30
C VAL A 685 19.60 17.72 -15.20
N VAL A 686 20.02 17.26 -14.03
CA VAL A 686 20.27 15.85 -13.70
C VAL A 686 19.52 15.43 -12.44
N GLU A 687 19.07 14.21 -12.39
CA GLU A 687 18.49 13.65 -11.18
C GLU A 687 19.61 13.28 -10.19
N ARG A 688 19.45 13.65 -8.92
CA ARG A 688 20.37 13.38 -7.82
C ARG A 688 19.63 12.83 -6.60
N ARG A 689 20.34 12.18 -5.69
CA ARG A 689 19.79 11.75 -4.41
C ARG A 689 20.42 12.51 -3.25
N SER A 690 19.57 12.99 -2.35
CA SER A 690 19.99 13.63 -1.10
C SER A 690 20.62 12.60 -0.15
N ARG A 691 21.33 13.05 0.90
CA ARG A 691 21.88 12.16 1.94
C ARG A 691 20.82 11.28 2.63
N ARG A 692 19.56 11.71 2.62
CA ARG A 692 18.41 10.98 3.15
C ARG A 692 17.72 10.08 2.10
N GLY A 693 18.34 9.89 0.93
CA GLY A 693 17.83 9.01 -0.15
C GLY A 693 16.73 9.61 -1.03
N ARG A 694 16.24 10.83 -0.75
CA ARG A 694 15.20 11.49 -1.56
C ARG A 694 15.79 12.01 -2.88
N GLY A 695 15.13 11.71 -4.02
CA GLY A 695 15.48 12.25 -5.33
C GLY A 695 15.20 13.77 -5.40
N PHE A 696 16.06 14.50 -6.08
CA PHE A 696 15.90 15.91 -6.42
C PHE A 696 16.62 16.19 -7.74
N PHE A 697 16.32 17.29 -8.36
CA PHE A 697 16.94 17.72 -9.62
C PHE A 697 17.97 18.80 -9.36
N GLY A 698 19.12 18.71 -10.02
CA GLY A 698 20.20 19.69 -9.87
C GLY A 698 20.98 19.89 -11.17
N CYS A 699 21.84 20.90 -11.21
CA CYS A 699 22.68 21.16 -12.38
C CYS A 699 23.82 20.13 -12.50
N SER A 700 24.13 19.69 -13.72
CA SER A 700 25.25 18.81 -14.03
C SER A 700 26.62 19.43 -13.71
N THR A 701 26.73 20.76 -13.77
CA THR A 701 27.97 21.51 -13.52
C THR A 701 28.23 21.83 -12.05
N TYR A 702 27.44 21.25 -11.11
CA TYR A 702 27.73 21.41 -9.68
C TYR A 702 29.17 20.97 -9.35
N PRO A 703 29.97 21.72 -8.57
CA PRO A 703 29.55 22.83 -7.70
C PRO A 703 29.52 24.23 -8.35
N ALA A 704 29.95 24.39 -9.59
CA ALA A 704 29.97 25.69 -10.27
C ALA A 704 28.57 26.30 -10.39
N CYS A 705 27.54 25.50 -10.59
CA CYS A 705 26.14 25.92 -10.53
C CYS A 705 25.38 25.15 -9.43
N THR A 706 24.75 25.90 -8.53
CA THR A 706 24.03 25.36 -7.37
C THR A 706 22.53 25.23 -7.58
N PHE A 707 22.05 25.23 -8.83
CA PHE A 707 20.62 25.03 -9.10
C PHE A 707 20.11 23.72 -8.54
N THR A 708 18.98 23.77 -7.82
CA THR A 708 18.28 22.58 -7.31
C THR A 708 16.77 22.78 -7.34
N SER A 709 16.02 21.71 -7.64
CA SER A 709 14.56 21.68 -7.60
C SER A 709 14.06 20.33 -7.05
N TRP A 710 12.95 20.36 -6.32
CA TRP A 710 12.21 19.16 -5.93
C TRP A 710 11.16 18.75 -6.97
N ASP A 711 10.68 19.72 -7.76
CA ASP A 711 9.79 19.47 -8.89
C ASP A 711 10.64 19.12 -10.12
N ARG A 712 10.17 18.19 -10.94
CA ARG A 712 10.88 17.79 -12.16
C ARG A 712 10.82 18.92 -13.17
N PRO A 713 11.97 19.54 -13.54
CA PRO A 713 11.99 20.58 -14.57
C PRO A 713 11.53 20.06 -15.93
N THR A 714 10.81 20.88 -16.66
CA THR A 714 10.40 20.65 -18.05
C THR A 714 11.20 21.56 -18.98
N ASP A 715 11.13 21.32 -20.26
CA ASP A 715 11.66 22.20 -21.32
C ASP A 715 10.80 23.45 -21.56
N ARG A 716 9.59 23.50 -21.00
CA ARG A 716 8.62 24.58 -21.19
C ARG A 716 8.99 25.81 -20.37
N LEU A 717 9.22 26.93 -21.04
CA LEU A 717 9.42 28.21 -20.38
C LEU A 717 8.17 28.71 -19.66
N CYS A 718 8.36 29.38 -18.55
CA CYS A 718 7.26 30.00 -17.80
C CYS A 718 6.63 31.14 -18.63
N PRO A 719 5.33 31.11 -18.93
CA PRO A 719 4.68 32.14 -19.74
C PRO A 719 4.62 33.49 -19.04
N ARG A 720 4.77 33.54 -17.70
CA ARG A 720 4.73 34.78 -16.94
C ARG A 720 6.09 35.51 -16.89
N CYS A 721 7.17 34.81 -16.55
CA CYS A 721 8.49 35.46 -16.40
C CYS A 721 9.41 35.24 -17.59
N GLN A 722 9.16 34.25 -18.45
CA GLN A 722 9.96 33.87 -19.61
C GLN A 722 11.47 33.66 -19.36
N THR A 723 11.89 33.70 -18.08
CA THR A 723 13.30 33.57 -17.67
C THR A 723 13.61 32.20 -17.09
N SER A 724 12.61 31.50 -16.54
CA SER A 724 12.73 30.18 -15.89
C SER A 724 11.82 29.16 -16.55
N VAL A 725 12.12 27.87 -16.37
CA VAL A 725 11.29 26.77 -16.85
C VAL A 725 10.22 26.38 -15.82
N LEU A 726 9.21 25.69 -16.29
CA LEU A 726 8.20 25.11 -15.43
C LEU A 726 8.70 23.77 -14.84
N GLY A 727 8.36 23.50 -13.60
CA GLY A 727 8.58 22.20 -12.96
C GLY A 727 7.27 21.47 -12.72
N THR A 728 7.24 20.18 -12.99
CA THR A 728 6.08 19.32 -12.75
C THR A 728 5.96 18.98 -11.27
N HIS A 729 4.91 19.45 -10.63
CA HIS A 729 4.53 19.10 -9.28
C HIS A 729 3.34 18.16 -9.31
N GLN A 730 3.57 16.88 -8.98
CA GLN A 730 2.52 15.87 -8.95
C GLN A 730 1.95 15.72 -7.54
N THR A 731 0.64 15.89 -7.41
CA THR A 731 -0.12 15.57 -6.20
C THR A 731 -1.05 14.38 -6.47
N THR A 732 -1.66 13.83 -5.42
CA THR A 732 -2.60 12.70 -5.54
C THR A 732 -3.83 12.99 -6.40
N ARG A 733 -4.18 14.28 -6.60
CA ARG A 733 -5.41 14.71 -7.28
C ARG A 733 -5.17 15.42 -8.61
N ARG A 734 -3.98 15.99 -8.81
CA ARG A 734 -3.69 16.80 -10.02
C ARG A 734 -2.18 16.94 -10.26
N THR A 735 -1.81 17.05 -11.50
CA THR A 735 -0.49 17.51 -11.93
C THR A 735 -0.54 19.02 -12.10
N THR A 736 0.43 19.72 -11.52
CA THR A 736 0.56 21.17 -11.63
C THR A 736 1.92 21.51 -12.21
N LEU A 737 1.99 22.40 -13.19
CA LEU A 737 3.21 23.02 -13.62
C LEU A 737 3.44 24.30 -12.81
N ARG A 738 4.62 24.44 -12.22
CA ARG A 738 5.00 25.61 -11.41
C ARG A 738 6.27 26.23 -11.95
N CYS A 739 6.32 27.54 -11.97
CA CYS A 739 7.59 28.21 -12.26
C CYS A 739 8.64 27.83 -11.22
N LEU A 740 9.84 27.45 -11.66
CA LEU A 740 10.94 27.09 -10.76
C LEU A 740 11.62 28.32 -10.15
N ASP A 741 11.34 29.48 -10.65
CA ASP A 741 11.65 30.74 -9.96
C ASP A 741 10.54 31.00 -8.93
N LYS A 742 10.93 30.93 -7.66
CA LYS A 742 10.00 31.11 -6.53
C LYS A 742 9.41 32.52 -6.47
N ALA A 743 10.13 33.51 -6.99
CA ALA A 743 9.66 34.90 -7.02
C ALA A 743 8.54 35.11 -8.05
N CYS A 744 8.49 34.31 -9.11
CA CYS A 744 7.47 34.40 -10.14
C CYS A 744 6.09 33.94 -9.67
N GLY A 745 6.00 32.82 -8.90
CA GLY A 745 4.78 32.30 -8.34
C GLY A 745 3.75 31.75 -9.35
N TYR A 746 4.08 31.62 -10.64
CA TYR A 746 3.18 31.07 -11.66
C TYR A 746 2.88 29.59 -11.41
N THR A 747 1.61 29.24 -11.53
CA THR A 747 1.12 27.85 -11.44
C THR A 747 0.01 27.61 -12.44
N GLU A 748 0.08 26.48 -13.13
CA GLU A 748 -0.91 25.99 -14.08
C GLU A 748 -1.33 24.57 -13.70
N VAL A 749 -2.63 24.29 -13.72
CA VAL A 749 -3.14 22.92 -13.50
C VAL A 749 -3.20 22.24 -14.86
N VAL A 750 -2.46 21.15 -15.00
CA VAL A 750 -2.57 20.30 -16.18
C VAL A 750 -3.75 19.36 -15.98
N PRO A 751 -4.77 19.37 -16.85
CA PRO A 751 -5.78 18.34 -16.85
C PRO A 751 -5.10 16.97 -16.90
N ALA A 752 -5.66 15.97 -16.21
CA ALA A 752 -5.22 14.58 -16.41
C ALA A 752 -5.38 14.30 -17.91
N ALA A 753 -4.28 14.04 -18.61
CA ALA A 753 -4.36 13.61 -20.00
C ALA A 753 -5.24 12.36 -20.04
N ALA A 754 -6.36 12.41 -20.73
CA ALA A 754 -7.00 11.23 -21.23
C ALA A 754 -5.91 10.47 -21.99
N ASP A 755 -5.77 9.18 -21.76
CA ASP A 755 -4.82 8.32 -22.47
C ASP A 755 -5.03 8.56 -23.98
N GLU A 756 -4.18 9.37 -24.61
CA GLU A 756 -4.12 9.45 -26.06
C GLU A 756 -3.70 8.07 -26.58
N PRO A 757 -4.45 7.46 -27.49
CA PRO A 757 -4.02 6.27 -28.16
C PRO A 757 -2.71 6.59 -28.90
N ARG A 758 -1.65 5.85 -28.61
CA ARG A 758 -0.41 5.91 -29.39
C ARG A 758 -0.77 5.69 -30.86
N ALA A 759 -0.45 6.65 -31.71
CA ALA A 759 -0.46 6.49 -33.15
C ALA A 759 0.32 5.21 -33.53
N PRO A 760 -0.16 4.45 -34.53
CA PRO A 760 0.53 3.27 -35.00
C PRO A 760 1.95 3.67 -35.46
N ALA A 761 2.91 2.84 -35.10
CA ALA A 761 4.30 3.01 -35.53
C ALA A 761 4.35 2.99 -37.04
N GLU A 762 4.75 4.11 -37.62
CA GLU A 762 5.08 4.18 -39.04
C GLU A 762 6.20 3.16 -39.36
N ASP A 763 5.97 2.44 -40.45
CA ASP A 763 6.85 1.43 -41.04
C ASP A 763 8.31 1.90 -41.08
N ARG A 764 9.18 1.18 -40.39
CA ARG A 764 10.61 1.19 -40.70
C ARG A 764 10.88 0.07 -41.70
N PRO A 765 11.52 0.35 -42.83
CA PRO A 765 11.92 -0.69 -43.75
C PRO A 765 12.92 -1.65 -43.09
N ALA A 766 12.69 -2.94 -43.28
CA ALA A 766 13.58 -3.99 -42.84
C ALA A 766 14.93 -3.93 -43.59
N PRO A 767 16.05 -4.36 -42.96
CA PRO A 767 17.33 -4.47 -43.63
C PRO A 767 17.38 -5.61 -44.61
#